data_7c0c7f3e7c97ded979d2dd77f5ff2bf5
#
_entry.id   7c0c7f3e7c97ded979d2dd77f5ff2bf5
#
_cell.length_a   1.000
_cell.length_b   1.000
_cell.length_c   1.000
_cell.angle_alpha   90.00
_cell.angle_beta   90.00
_cell.angle_gamma   90.00
#
_symmetry.space_group_name_H-M   'P 1'
#
loop_
_entity.id
_entity.type
_entity.pdbx_description
1 polymer ?
#
loop_
_entity_poly.entity_id
_entity_poly.type
_entity_poly.pdbx_seq_one_letter_code
_entity_poly.pdbx_strand_id
1 'polypeptide(L)'
;MIFIEISFITMGNMTLKQILLTAAMLIGLPLVAFGARNNWSLSSPDGKIVAEISTGDGLRYSISRDGVALLTPSEISMTFEDGTVFGGADKVRRSRKGCHNEKGIPAMNYKKATVDDVYNFLTLEFKGYNVEFRAFDNGVAYRFISTAKSGEFTVTDELTEFNFAEDWTAWVPYVKSDDGKTFKQQFVNSFENTYEHIHLSRMNPAKLAFLPMTVDAADGVKIVITESDLSGYPGMFLNGQGGKELKSVRAPYPIGLRPNGVYVYQDMDYADYIAKVEAGQKFPWKVIGIAQDAKSLMEMDLVWQLATPADENTDWSWVKPGKVAWDWWNDWNLYGVDFRAGINTETYKYYIDFAAAHGIEYIIMDEGWAQRAKANLFLINPDINLEELVSYANGKNVGIILWASYNSIVKNPEKAMSHYAKMGFKGFKIDFINRDDQQAVKFCERMARIAAENHLLIDFHGVYKPAGIQRTYPNVLNFEGVAGLEQLKWSPEGYDEVTYDVTIPFVRMVAGPMDYTQGAMRNAIRKNYHPIGSEAMSQGTRCRQLAEYAVFEAPLTMLCDSPSNYMAEPECTEFIAGFPTVWDETVPICGEIGEYVAVARRSGDIWYVGALTNWDARDLTLDLNFIGDGNMTVFQDGINADRAARDYKKTSAKIPADGIVKIHLAPGGGWVARITR
;
A
#
# COMPACT_ATOMS: atom_id res chain seq x y z
N MET A 1 -59.05 -3.65 -30.28
CA MET A 1 -59.69 -2.33 -30.21
C MET A 1 -60.98 -2.52 -29.40
N ILE A 2 -60.90 -2.31 -28.09
CA ILE A 2 -62.03 -2.42 -27.17
C ILE A 2 -62.27 -1.02 -26.63
N PHE A 3 -63.41 -0.42 -27.00
CA PHE A 3 -63.88 0.85 -26.48
C PHE A 3 -64.54 0.61 -25.11
N ILE A 4 -64.08 1.30 -24.07
CA ILE A 4 -64.73 1.42 -22.79
C ILE A 4 -65.45 2.76 -22.75
N GLU A 5 -66.76 2.77 -22.73
CA GLU A 5 -67.59 3.93 -22.44
C GLU A 5 -67.48 4.28 -20.94
N ILE A 6 -67.05 5.50 -20.64
CA ILE A 6 -67.02 6.03 -19.29
C ILE A 6 -68.25 6.91 -19.09
N SER A 7 -69.19 6.43 -18.30
CA SER A 7 -70.33 7.24 -17.81
C SER A 7 -69.85 8.29 -16.78
N PHE A 8 -70.09 9.59 -17.07
CA PHE A 8 -69.82 10.67 -16.15
C PHE A 8 -70.79 10.65 -14.99
N ILE A 9 -70.32 10.33 -13.78
CA ILE A 9 -71.00 10.63 -12.53
C ILE A 9 -70.42 11.94 -11.97
N THR A 10 -71.31 12.90 -11.72
CA THR A 10 -70.99 14.22 -11.15
C THR A 10 -70.32 14.07 -9.76
N MET A 11 -69.04 14.37 -9.68
CA MET A 11 -68.30 14.44 -8.42
C MET A 11 -68.30 15.86 -7.86
N GLY A 12 -68.95 16.05 -6.75
CA GLY A 12 -68.81 17.25 -5.93
C GLY A 12 -67.44 17.35 -5.26
N ASN A 13 -66.98 18.55 -5.02
CA ASN A 13 -65.72 19.02 -4.40
C ASN A 13 -64.90 18.01 -3.59
N MET A 14 -64.05 17.23 -4.23
CA MET A 14 -62.98 16.49 -3.54
C MET A 14 -61.61 17.13 -3.86
N THR A 15 -60.76 17.22 -2.84
CA THR A 15 -59.40 17.73 -3.05
C THR A 15 -58.51 16.73 -3.76
N LEU A 16 -57.49 17.22 -4.47
CA LEU A 16 -56.53 16.41 -5.22
C LEU A 16 -55.92 15.25 -4.40
N LYS A 17 -55.80 15.44 -3.08
CA LYS A 17 -55.31 14.42 -2.14
C LYS A 17 -56.30 13.25 -1.94
N GLN A 18 -57.63 13.51 -1.98
CA GLN A 18 -58.67 12.50 -1.82
C GLN A 18 -58.83 11.69 -3.11
N ILE A 19 -58.64 12.29 -4.27
CA ILE A 19 -58.65 11.61 -5.56
C ILE A 19 -57.46 10.65 -5.69
N LEU A 20 -56.27 11.01 -5.21
CA LEU A 20 -55.10 10.14 -5.20
C LEU A 20 -55.25 8.97 -4.18
N LEU A 21 -55.91 9.18 -3.04
CA LEU A 21 -56.19 8.08 -2.09
C LEU A 21 -57.21 7.06 -2.64
N THR A 22 -58.24 7.54 -3.34
CA THR A 22 -59.28 6.67 -3.90
C THR A 22 -58.78 5.88 -5.10
N ALA A 23 -57.89 6.43 -5.92
CA ALA A 23 -57.25 5.73 -7.00
C ALA A 23 -56.26 4.62 -6.52
N ALA A 24 -55.59 4.86 -5.37
CA ALA A 24 -54.68 3.87 -4.78
C ALA A 24 -55.42 2.64 -4.16
N MET A 25 -56.66 2.80 -3.71
CA MET A 25 -57.46 1.69 -3.19
C MET A 25 -58.05 0.78 -4.30
N LEU A 26 -58.13 1.25 -5.55
CA LEU A 26 -58.69 0.48 -6.66
C LEU A 26 -57.70 -0.37 -7.43
N ILE A 27 -56.37 -0.24 -7.20
CA ILE A 27 -55.34 -0.93 -8.00
C ILE A 27 -54.59 -2.00 -7.19
N GLY A 28 -54.85 -2.19 -5.90
CA GLY A 28 -54.23 -3.28 -5.10
C GLY A 28 -52.68 -3.32 -5.12
N LEU A 29 -52.00 -2.19 -5.42
CA LEU A 29 -50.56 -2.07 -5.35
C LEU A 29 -50.15 -1.80 -3.88
N PRO A 30 -49.16 -2.51 -3.34
CA PRO A 30 -48.65 -2.21 -2.01
C PRO A 30 -48.09 -0.77 -2.05
N LEU A 31 -48.59 0.11 -1.20
CA LEU A 31 -47.94 1.38 -0.92
C LEU A 31 -46.60 1.06 -0.24
N VAL A 32 -45.53 1.02 -1.04
CA VAL A 32 -44.18 1.09 -0.49
C VAL A 32 -44.08 2.49 0.16
N ALA A 33 -44.11 2.52 1.46
CA ALA A 33 -43.88 3.76 2.23
C ALA A 33 -42.41 4.15 1.97
N PHE A 34 -42.20 5.06 1.02
CA PHE A 34 -40.90 5.73 0.90
C PHE A 34 -40.64 6.48 2.20
N GLY A 35 -39.65 6.01 2.97
CA GLY A 35 -39.16 6.72 4.14
C GLY A 35 -38.78 8.15 3.74
N ALA A 36 -38.97 9.11 4.64
CA ALA A 36 -38.57 10.49 4.40
C ALA A 36 -37.04 10.49 4.14
N ARG A 37 -36.62 10.87 2.93
CA ARG A 37 -35.21 11.04 2.58
C ARG A 37 -34.65 12.21 3.39
N ASN A 38 -33.59 11.94 4.15
CA ASN A 38 -32.79 12.97 4.78
C ASN A 38 -31.47 13.07 4.04
N ASN A 39 -31.01 14.29 3.79
CA ASN A 39 -29.76 14.56 3.10
C ASN A 39 -28.83 15.39 3.98
N TRP A 40 -27.55 15.11 3.91
CA TRP A 40 -26.49 15.88 4.57
C TRP A 40 -25.40 16.17 3.55
N SER A 41 -24.80 17.35 3.67
CA SER A 41 -23.63 17.75 2.92
C SER A 41 -22.44 17.88 3.87
N LEU A 42 -21.26 17.38 3.48
CA LEU A 42 -20.01 17.51 4.19
C LEU A 42 -18.94 18.00 3.22
N SER A 43 -18.39 19.19 3.46
CA SER A 43 -17.32 19.76 2.64
C SER A 43 -15.95 19.54 3.27
N SER A 44 -14.91 19.48 2.46
CA SER A 44 -13.51 19.60 2.90
C SER A 44 -13.26 20.96 3.59
N PRO A 45 -12.18 21.12 4.36
CA PRO A 45 -11.80 22.41 4.96
C PRO A 45 -11.66 23.53 3.95
N ASP A 46 -11.08 23.28 2.76
CA ASP A 46 -10.94 24.26 1.66
C ASP A 46 -12.23 24.43 0.83
N GLY A 47 -13.26 23.63 1.09
CA GLY A 47 -14.57 23.69 0.45
C GLY A 47 -14.65 23.11 -0.96
N LYS A 48 -13.57 22.57 -1.52
CA LYS A 48 -13.55 22.09 -2.90
C LYS A 48 -14.16 20.70 -3.08
N ILE A 49 -13.95 19.80 -2.10
CA ILE A 49 -14.51 18.45 -2.10
C ILE A 49 -15.80 18.47 -1.27
N VAL A 50 -16.89 17.95 -1.85
CA VAL A 50 -18.18 17.85 -1.19
C VAL A 50 -18.70 16.42 -1.27
N ALA A 51 -18.98 15.83 -0.11
CA ALA A 51 -19.71 14.58 -0.01
C ALA A 51 -21.18 14.86 0.33
N GLU A 52 -22.10 14.36 -0.49
CA GLU A 52 -23.53 14.38 -0.21
C GLU A 52 -23.96 13.00 0.27
N ILE A 53 -24.57 12.92 1.43
CA ILE A 53 -25.00 11.68 2.07
C ILE A 53 -26.52 11.66 2.12
N SER A 54 -27.14 10.56 1.74
CA SER A 54 -28.60 10.41 1.74
C SER A 54 -29.03 9.08 2.37
N THR A 55 -30.19 9.12 3.04
CA THR A 55 -30.87 7.93 3.59
C THR A 55 -32.31 7.84 3.04
N GLY A 56 -32.93 6.68 3.17
CA GLY A 56 -34.31 6.43 2.73
C GLY A 56 -34.54 4.95 2.51
N ASP A 57 -34.26 4.47 1.33
CA ASP A 57 -34.25 3.08 0.92
C ASP A 57 -32.88 2.38 1.08
N GLY A 58 -31.90 3.09 1.65
CA GLY A 58 -30.54 2.68 1.94
C GLY A 58 -29.67 3.92 2.20
N LEU A 59 -28.48 3.69 2.73
CA LEU A 59 -27.47 4.73 2.96
C LEU A 59 -26.61 4.86 1.70
N ARG A 60 -26.56 6.06 1.12
CA ARG A 60 -25.79 6.36 -0.08
C ARG A 60 -24.96 7.62 0.11
N TYR A 61 -23.86 7.67 -0.62
CA TYR A 61 -23.01 8.85 -0.71
C TYR A 61 -22.69 9.19 -2.18
N SER A 62 -22.42 10.44 -2.47
CA SER A 62 -21.84 10.90 -3.72
C SER A 62 -20.75 11.93 -3.42
N ILE A 63 -19.81 12.11 -4.33
CA ILE A 63 -18.67 13.01 -4.15
C ILE A 63 -18.51 13.89 -5.38
N SER A 64 -18.31 15.18 -5.16
CA SER A 64 -17.91 16.15 -6.18
C SER A 64 -16.67 16.93 -5.75
N ARG A 65 -15.93 17.45 -6.74
CA ARG A 65 -14.84 18.40 -6.54
C ARG A 65 -15.05 19.61 -7.44
N ASP A 66 -14.94 20.81 -6.87
CA ASP A 66 -15.18 22.07 -7.59
C ASP A 66 -16.50 22.08 -8.40
N GLY A 67 -17.53 21.38 -7.87
CA GLY A 67 -18.84 21.23 -8.51
C GLY A 67 -18.92 20.14 -9.58
N VAL A 68 -17.81 19.49 -9.94
CA VAL A 68 -17.78 18.37 -10.90
C VAL A 68 -18.01 17.06 -10.16
N ALA A 69 -18.99 16.25 -10.58
CA ALA A 69 -19.28 14.96 -9.99
C ALA A 69 -18.14 13.96 -10.27
N LEU A 70 -17.63 13.32 -9.23
CA LEU A 70 -16.64 12.25 -9.30
C LEU A 70 -17.30 10.88 -9.04
N LEU A 71 -18.08 10.78 -7.96
CA LEU A 71 -18.91 9.61 -7.65
C LEU A 71 -20.37 10.04 -7.59
N THR A 72 -21.23 9.28 -8.26
CA THR A 72 -22.69 9.39 -8.19
C THR A 72 -23.21 8.56 -7.02
N PRO A 73 -24.51 8.60 -6.66
CA PRO A 73 -25.00 7.89 -5.47
C PRO A 73 -24.60 6.42 -5.44
N SER A 74 -23.74 6.10 -4.48
CA SER A 74 -23.14 4.79 -4.24
C SER A 74 -23.63 4.24 -2.92
N GLU A 75 -24.13 3.01 -2.91
CA GLU A 75 -24.73 2.39 -1.73
C GLU A 75 -23.67 1.76 -0.83
N ILE A 76 -23.89 1.87 0.48
CA ILE A 76 -23.05 1.24 1.50
C ILE A 76 -23.91 0.56 2.55
N SER A 77 -23.60 -0.71 2.84
CA SER A 77 -24.31 -1.46 3.88
C SER A 77 -23.44 -2.59 4.44
N MET A 78 -23.86 -3.12 5.58
CA MET A 78 -23.24 -4.27 6.21
C MET A 78 -24.34 -5.19 6.77
N THR A 79 -24.31 -6.46 6.43
CA THR A 79 -25.31 -7.45 6.80
C THR A 79 -24.74 -8.41 7.83
N PHE A 80 -25.54 -8.71 8.87
CA PHE A 80 -25.19 -9.62 9.94
C PHE A 80 -26.04 -10.89 9.88
N GLU A 81 -25.54 -11.96 10.47
CA GLU A 81 -26.18 -13.29 10.50
C GLU A 81 -27.58 -13.27 11.12
N ASP A 82 -27.83 -12.39 12.10
CA ASP A 82 -29.12 -12.21 12.75
C ASP A 82 -30.15 -11.42 11.92
N GLY A 83 -29.79 -11.04 10.69
CA GLY A 83 -30.62 -10.23 9.79
C GLY A 83 -30.51 -8.72 10.03
N THR A 84 -29.72 -8.26 10.98
CA THR A 84 -29.42 -6.83 11.16
C THR A 84 -28.68 -6.30 9.93
N VAL A 85 -29.02 -5.08 9.47
CA VAL A 85 -28.34 -4.40 8.37
C VAL A 85 -27.96 -3.01 8.82
N PHE A 86 -26.66 -2.68 8.84
CA PHE A 86 -26.20 -1.30 8.96
C PHE A 86 -26.23 -0.65 7.58
N GLY A 87 -26.69 0.58 7.49
CA GLY A 87 -26.84 1.30 6.22
C GLY A 87 -28.13 0.93 5.44
N GLY A 88 -29.05 0.16 6.02
CA GLY A 88 -30.37 -0.11 5.46
C GLY A 88 -31.33 1.06 5.53
N ALA A 89 -32.63 0.79 5.48
CA ALA A 89 -33.71 1.80 5.55
C ALA A 89 -33.93 2.40 6.95
N ASP A 90 -32.91 2.41 7.79
CA ASP A 90 -32.96 2.90 9.17
C ASP A 90 -33.08 4.43 9.24
N LYS A 91 -33.78 4.91 10.30
CA LYS A 91 -33.87 6.35 10.58
C LYS A 91 -32.65 6.84 11.34
N VAL A 92 -32.06 7.93 10.88
CA VAL A 92 -31.05 8.68 11.63
C VAL A 92 -31.71 9.29 12.88
N ARG A 93 -31.18 8.97 14.05
CA ARG A 93 -31.64 9.48 15.35
C ARG A 93 -31.07 10.86 15.66
N ARG A 94 -29.79 11.03 15.28
CA ARG A 94 -29.03 12.26 15.48
C ARG A 94 -27.96 12.40 14.46
N SER A 95 -27.63 13.63 14.07
CA SER A 95 -26.43 13.93 13.27
C SER A 95 -25.57 14.94 14.03
N ARG A 96 -24.24 14.77 13.91
CA ARG A 96 -23.25 15.69 14.46
C ARG A 96 -22.25 16.06 13.37
N LYS A 97 -21.95 17.36 13.27
CA LYS A 97 -20.90 17.88 12.41
C LYS A 97 -19.87 18.61 13.26
N GLY A 98 -18.63 18.59 12.81
CA GLY A 98 -17.53 19.32 13.44
C GLY A 98 -16.31 19.35 12.53
N CYS A 99 -15.24 19.91 13.05
CA CYS A 99 -13.93 19.94 12.39
C CYS A 99 -12.85 19.46 13.37
N HIS A 100 -11.76 18.99 12.81
CA HIS A 100 -10.52 18.62 13.49
C HIS A 100 -9.38 19.37 12.82
N ASN A 101 -8.45 19.90 13.61
CA ASN A 101 -7.29 20.62 13.10
C ASN A 101 -6.14 20.47 14.10
N GLU A 102 -5.31 19.45 13.86
CA GLU A 102 -4.14 19.16 14.67
C GLU A 102 -2.94 18.83 13.79
N LYS A 103 -1.75 18.90 14.36
CA LYS A 103 -0.55 18.36 13.72
C LYS A 103 -0.22 17.01 14.32
N GLY A 104 -0.28 15.99 13.50
CA GLY A 104 0.20 14.67 13.82
C GLY A 104 1.74 14.62 13.77
N ILE A 105 2.36 14.05 14.80
CA ILE A 105 3.80 13.76 14.82
C ILE A 105 3.93 12.26 14.73
N PRO A 106 4.44 11.71 13.60
CA PRO A 106 4.70 10.28 13.50
C PRO A 106 5.73 9.84 14.56
N ALA A 107 5.54 8.68 15.16
CA ALA A 107 6.56 8.08 16.03
C ALA A 107 7.87 7.78 15.25
N MET A 108 7.76 7.64 13.94
CA MET A 108 8.86 7.56 13.00
C MET A 108 8.51 8.36 11.73
N ASN A 109 9.44 9.17 11.27
CA ASN A 109 9.26 9.93 10.03
C ASN A 109 9.36 8.99 8.82
N TYR A 110 8.24 8.64 8.19
CA TYR A 110 8.30 7.91 6.93
C TYR A 110 8.71 8.84 5.79
N LYS A 111 7.85 9.80 5.46
CA LYS A 111 8.08 10.78 4.40
C LYS A 111 7.97 12.23 4.87
N LYS A 112 7.54 12.47 6.12
CA LYS A 112 7.35 13.79 6.73
C LYS A 112 7.57 13.72 8.23
N ALA A 113 8.17 14.76 8.80
CA ALA A 113 8.32 14.92 10.25
C ALA A 113 7.00 15.30 10.94
N THR A 114 6.09 15.92 10.19
CA THR A 114 4.75 16.29 10.67
C THR A 114 3.71 16.06 9.59
N VAL A 115 2.52 15.66 9.98
CA VAL A 115 1.36 15.48 9.10
C VAL A 115 0.24 16.40 9.60
N ASP A 116 -0.29 17.25 8.73
CA ASP A 116 -1.43 18.09 9.05
C ASP A 116 -2.70 17.22 9.05
N ASP A 117 -3.26 16.94 10.24
CA ASP A 117 -4.48 16.16 10.42
C ASP A 117 -5.68 17.10 10.51
N VAL A 118 -6.14 17.57 9.34
CA VAL A 118 -7.19 18.59 9.20
C VAL A 118 -8.35 18.04 8.38
N TYR A 119 -9.52 17.96 8.99
CA TYR A 119 -10.72 17.48 8.32
C TYR A 119 -12.02 18.02 8.95
N ASN A 120 -13.08 18.04 8.16
CA ASN A 120 -14.44 18.17 8.66
C ASN A 120 -15.07 16.77 8.79
N PHE A 121 -15.96 16.58 9.75
CA PHE A 121 -16.64 15.30 9.94
C PHE A 121 -18.15 15.42 10.08
N LEU A 122 -18.83 14.34 9.72
CA LEU A 122 -20.25 14.10 9.93
C LEU A 122 -20.42 12.72 10.57
N THR A 123 -21.05 12.66 11.73
CA THR A 123 -21.48 11.39 12.35
C THR A 123 -23.00 11.28 12.28
N LEU A 124 -23.50 10.21 11.68
CA LEU A 124 -24.91 9.83 11.69
C LEU A 124 -25.12 8.71 12.71
N GLU A 125 -25.98 8.97 13.70
CA GLU A 125 -26.29 8.02 14.78
C GLU A 125 -27.59 7.28 14.45
N PHE A 126 -27.51 5.95 14.35
CA PHE A 126 -28.62 5.03 14.12
C PHE A 126 -28.92 4.20 15.38
N LYS A 127 -29.85 3.26 15.29
CA LYS A 127 -30.09 2.27 16.35
C LYS A 127 -29.06 1.14 16.21
N GLY A 128 -28.12 1.03 17.17
CA GLY A 128 -27.14 -0.04 17.20
C GLY A 128 -25.83 0.25 16.49
N TYR A 129 -25.76 1.33 15.72
CA TYR A 129 -24.54 1.74 15.02
C TYR A 129 -24.47 3.24 14.73
N ASN A 130 -23.27 3.69 14.39
CA ASN A 130 -23.01 5.01 13.82
C ASN A 130 -22.30 4.86 12.48
N VAL A 131 -22.43 5.87 11.62
CA VAL A 131 -21.58 6.04 10.44
C VAL A 131 -20.86 7.37 10.58
N GLU A 132 -19.54 7.34 10.45
CA GLU A 132 -18.67 8.50 10.49
C GLU A 132 -18.11 8.76 9.09
N PHE A 133 -18.29 9.99 8.59
CA PHE A 133 -17.67 10.52 7.38
C PHE A 133 -16.64 11.57 7.77
N ARG A 134 -15.49 11.58 7.09
CA ARG A 134 -14.48 12.64 7.17
C ARG A 134 -14.18 13.16 5.78
N ALA A 135 -14.11 14.47 5.62
CA ALA A 135 -13.70 15.14 4.40
C ALA A 135 -12.42 15.92 4.66
N PHE A 136 -11.37 15.56 3.93
CA PHE A 136 -10.05 16.19 3.89
C PHE A 136 -9.93 17.01 2.59
N ASP A 137 -8.95 17.90 2.48
CA ASP A 137 -8.71 18.65 1.23
C ASP A 137 -8.24 17.77 0.06
N ASN A 138 -7.87 16.51 0.36
CA ASN A 138 -7.41 15.51 -0.61
C ASN A 138 -8.22 14.21 -0.57
N GLY A 139 -9.45 14.20 -0.04
CA GLY A 139 -10.31 13.02 -0.09
C GLY A 139 -11.42 12.94 0.94
N VAL A 140 -12.17 11.87 0.84
CA VAL A 140 -13.28 11.53 1.75
C VAL A 140 -13.07 10.12 2.27
N ALA A 141 -13.38 9.90 3.54
CA ALA A 141 -13.39 8.56 4.12
C ALA A 141 -14.66 8.34 4.94
N TYR A 142 -15.10 7.07 5.03
CA TYR A 142 -16.18 6.71 5.94
C TYR A 142 -15.93 5.35 6.59
N ARG A 143 -16.57 5.12 7.74
CA ARG A 143 -16.64 3.82 8.41
C ARG A 143 -17.94 3.62 9.16
N PHE A 144 -18.32 2.36 9.37
CA PHE A 144 -19.31 1.94 10.35
C PHE A 144 -18.68 1.80 11.74
N ILE A 145 -19.48 2.01 12.78
CA ILE A 145 -19.07 1.83 14.18
C ILE A 145 -20.24 1.16 14.93
N SER A 146 -20.04 -0.06 15.43
CA SER A 146 -21.03 -0.71 16.29
C SER A 146 -21.15 0.02 17.62
N THR A 147 -22.37 0.25 18.09
CA THR A 147 -22.64 0.83 19.42
C THR A 147 -23.13 -0.22 20.42
N ALA A 148 -23.08 -1.50 20.05
CA ALA A 148 -23.35 -2.61 20.97
C ALA A 148 -22.35 -2.57 22.16
N LYS A 149 -22.81 -2.93 23.35
CA LYS A 149 -21.99 -2.87 24.57
C LYS A 149 -21.39 -4.22 24.96
N SER A 150 -21.88 -5.31 24.40
CA SER A 150 -21.42 -6.68 24.65
C SER A 150 -21.87 -7.63 23.56
N GLY A 151 -21.19 -8.76 23.43
CA GLY A 151 -21.48 -9.82 22.50
C GLY A 151 -20.55 -9.86 21.29
N GLU A 152 -20.56 -11.00 20.62
CA GLU A 152 -19.90 -11.23 19.32
C GLU A 152 -20.97 -11.22 18.24
N PHE A 153 -20.64 -10.69 17.08
CA PHE A 153 -21.52 -10.58 15.92
C PHE A 153 -20.83 -11.16 14.69
N THR A 154 -21.60 -11.89 13.89
CA THR A 154 -21.11 -12.45 12.62
C THR A 154 -21.54 -11.55 11.47
N VAL A 155 -20.57 -11.02 10.73
CA VAL A 155 -20.79 -10.23 9.51
C VAL A 155 -20.81 -11.18 8.33
N THR A 156 -21.93 -11.23 7.61
CA THR A 156 -22.10 -12.13 6.45
C THR A 156 -21.75 -11.46 5.13
N ASP A 157 -21.98 -10.13 5.03
CA ASP A 157 -21.67 -9.37 3.82
C ASP A 157 -21.41 -7.87 4.14
N GLU A 158 -20.61 -7.21 3.30
CA GLU A 158 -20.42 -5.77 3.32
C GLU A 158 -20.41 -5.23 1.89
N LEU A 159 -21.40 -4.42 1.56
CA LEU A 159 -21.48 -3.71 0.29
C LEU A 159 -20.80 -2.35 0.41
N THR A 160 -19.87 -2.08 -0.49
CA THR A 160 -19.34 -0.75 -0.76
C THR A 160 -19.35 -0.56 -2.28
N GLU A 161 -20.19 0.34 -2.74
CA GLU A 161 -20.23 0.72 -4.16
C GLU A 161 -19.37 1.95 -4.42
N PHE A 162 -18.81 2.00 -5.63
CA PHE A 162 -18.13 3.16 -6.19
C PHE A 162 -18.71 3.38 -7.60
N ASN A 163 -19.73 4.21 -7.70
CA ASN A 163 -20.45 4.52 -8.95
C ASN A 163 -19.84 5.78 -9.55
N PHE A 164 -18.84 5.62 -10.43
CA PHE A 164 -18.16 6.77 -11.04
C PHE A 164 -19.08 7.57 -11.96
N ALA A 165 -18.82 8.88 -12.09
CA ALA A 165 -19.64 9.75 -12.92
C ALA A 165 -19.53 9.40 -14.40
N GLU A 166 -18.32 9.01 -14.86
CA GLU A 166 -18.04 8.64 -16.25
C GLU A 166 -17.24 7.34 -16.35
N ASP A 167 -17.12 6.75 -17.52
CA ASP A 167 -16.32 5.56 -17.79
C ASP A 167 -14.84 5.94 -18.00
N TRP A 168 -14.19 6.34 -16.93
CA TRP A 168 -12.78 6.72 -16.92
C TRP A 168 -11.85 5.52 -17.02
N THR A 169 -10.58 5.76 -17.37
CA THR A 169 -9.52 4.75 -17.26
C THR A 169 -9.06 4.58 -15.81
N ALA A 170 -8.61 3.39 -15.49
CA ALA A 170 -8.13 3.05 -14.17
C ALA A 170 -6.86 2.20 -14.24
N TRP A 171 -6.00 2.36 -13.26
CA TRP A 171 -4.83 1.54 -13.00
C TRP A 171 -5.27 0.38 -12.09
N VAL A 172 -5.52 -0.78 -12.71
CA VAL A 172 -6.19 -1.92 -12.09
C VAL A 172 -5.18 -2.98 -11.68
N PRO A 173 -4.97 -3.22 -10.38
CA PRO A 173 -4.08 -4.26 -9.88
C PRO A 173 -4.83 -5.59 -9.75
N TYR A 174 -5.01 -6.31 -10.83
CA TYR A 174 -5.63 -7.62 -10.75
C TYR A 174 -4.80 -8.60 -9.91
N VAL A 175 -5.49 -9.46 -9.19
CA VAL A 175 -4.86 -10.62 -8.59
C VAL A 175 -4.22 -11.45 -9.70
N LYS A 176 -2.93 -11.79 -9.52
CA LYS A 176 -2.21 -12.68 -10.44
C LYS A 176 -2.88 -14.06 -10.37
N SER A 177 -3.64 -14.37 -11.40
CA SER A 177 -4.33 -15.67 -11.54
C SER A 177 -3.73 -16.42 -12.72
N ASP A 178 -3.29 -17.65 -12.47
CA ASP A 178 -3.05 -18.56 -13.55
C ASP A 178 -4.40 -18.91 -14.21
N ASP A 179 -4.39 -19.19 -15.50
CA ASP A 179 -5.62 -19.63 -16.19
C ASP A 179 -6.20 -20.85 -15.47
N GLY A 180 -7.46 -20.71 -15.01
CA GLY A 180 -8.19 -21.77 -14.34
C GLY A 180 -8.47 -21.58 -12.83
N LYS A 181 -7.96 -20.55 -12.17
CA LYS A 181 -8.35 -20.24 -10.79
C LYS A 181 -9.83 -19.85 -10.71
N THR A 182 -10.56 -20.47 -9.78
CA THR A 182 -11.91 -20.03 -9.44
C THR A 182 -11.88 -18.67 -8.74
N PHE A 183 -13.02 -17.97 -8.74
CA PHE A 183 -13.14 -16.68 -8.06
C PHE A 183 -12.67 -16.75 -6.59
N LYS A 184 -13.02 -17.80 -5.85
CA LYS A 184 -12.60 -18.01 -4.46
C LYS A 184 -11.10 -18.25 -4.29
N GLN A 185 -10.46 -18.88 -5.26
CA GLN A 185 -9.00 -19.13 -5.19
C GLN A 185 -8.17 -17.85 -5.35
N GLN A 186 -8.76 -16.77 -5.88
CA GLN A 186 -8.08 -15.47 -6.00
C GLN A 186 -7.85 -14.78 -4.67
N PHE A 187 -8.56 -15.15 -3.60
CA PHE A 187 -8.31 -14.62 -2.26
C PHE A 187 -6.98 -15.08 -1.67
N VAL A 188 -6.32 -16.06 -2.29
CA VAL A 188 -4.95 -16.47 -1.94
C VAL A 188 -4.01 -15.96 -3.01
N ASN A 189 -3.30 -14.88 -2.72
CA ASN A 189 -2.36 -14.23 -3.62
C ASN A 189 -1.35 -13.41 -2.82
N SER A 190 -0.19 -13.14 -3.43
CA SER A 190 0.90 -12.38 -2.80
C SER A 190 0.75 -10.87 -2.92
N PHE A 191 -0.27 -10.38 -3.64
CA PHE A 191 -0.49 -8.94 -3.94
C PHE A 191 0.65 -8.31 -4.76
N GLU A 192 1.37 -9.14 -5.52
CA GLU A 192 2.49 -8.78 -6.37
C GLU A 192 2.07 -8.91 -7.84
N ASN A 193 1.56 -7.85 -8.41
CA ASN A 193 1.24 -7.82 -9.84
C ASN A 193 1.38 -6.40 -10.39
N THR A 194 1.58 -6.30 -11.69
CA THR A 194 1.56 -5.03 -12.41
C THR A 194 0.14 -4.51 -12.56
N TYR A 195 0.01 -3.24 -12.95
CA TYR A 195 -1.27 -2.59 -13.15
C TYR A 195 -1.67 -2.65 -14.63
N GLU A 196 -2.94 -3.00 -14.91
CA GLU A 196 -3.54 -2.80 -16.22
C GLU A 196 -4.19 -1.41 -16.29
N HIS A 197 -3.86 -0.60 -17.31
CA HIS A 197 -4.47 0.71 -17.53
C HIS A 197 -5.62 0.58 -18.53
N ILE A 198 -6.84 0.46 -18.03
CA ILE A 198 -8.05 0.14 -18.80
C ILE A 198 -9.25 0.98 -18.37
N HIS A 199 -10.26 1.12 -19.23
CA HIS A 199 -11.56 1.70 -18.84
C HIS A 199 -12.25 0.86 -17.78
N LEU A 200 -12.96 1.51 -16.86
CA LEU A 200 -13.73 0.86 -15.79
C LEU A 200 -14.71 -0.19 -16.36
N SER A 201 -15.39 0.15 -17.46
CA SER A 201 -16.33 -0.76 -18.14
C SER A 201 -15.68 -2.02 -18.72
N ARG A 202 -14.35 -2.03 -18.86
CA ARG A 202 -13.57 -3.19 -19.34
C ARG A 202 -13.00 -4.05 -18.22
N MET A 203 -13.22 -3.68 -16.98
CA MET A 203 -12.80 -4.53 -15.88
C MET A 203 -13.50 -5.89 -15.94
N ASN A 204 -12.70 -6.95 -15.84
CA ASN A 204 -13.19 -8.32 -15.93
C ASN A 204 -13.93 -8.70 -14.64
N PRO A 205 -15.27 -8.98 -14.67
CA PRO A 205 -16.03 -9.31 -13.48
C PRO A 205 -15.67 -10.69 -12.87
N ALA A 206 -14.92 -11.53 -13.58
CA ALA A 206 -14.40 -12.78 -13.06
C ALA A 206 -13.08 -12.63 -12.30
N LYS A 207 -12.47 -11.41 -12.31
CA LYS A 207 -11.20 -11.12 -11.64
C LYS A 207 -11.41 -10.18 -10.46
N LEU A 208 -10.63 -10.40 -9.40
CA LEU A 208 -10.49 -9.47 -8.29
C LEU A 208 -9.34 -8.50 -8.55
N ALA A 209 -9.55 -7.22 -8.22
CA ALA A 209 -8.50 -6.23 -8.13
C ALA A 209 -8.20 -5.93 -6.65
N PHE A 210 -6.93 -6.00 -6.26
CA PHE A 210 -6.52 -5.61 -4.91
C PHE A 210 -6.35 -4.08 -4.82
N LEU A 211 -6.00 -3.55 -3.67
CA LEU A 211 -5.83 -2.11 -3.42
C LEU A 211 -4.35 -1.73 -3.24
N PRO A 212 -3.99 -0.45 -3.45
CA PRO A 212 -4.80 0.65 -3.96
C PRO A 212 -5.11 0.55 -5.46
N MET A 213 -6.23 1.14 -5.87
CA MET A 213 -6.58 1.31 -7.29
C MET A 213 -6.75 2.79 -7.58
N THR A 214 -6.22 3.27 -8.70
CA THR A 214 -6.30 4.69 -9.10
C THR A 214 -7.09 4.84 -10.39
N VAL A 215 -7.98 5.84 -10.44
CA VAL A 215 -8.82 6.19 -11.59
C VAL A 215 -8.43 7.57 -12.10
N ASP A 216 -8.21 7.68 -13.40
CA ASP A 216 -7.90 8.93 -14.10
C ASP A 216 -9.21 9.65 -14.45
N ALA A 217 -9.65 10.58 -13.60
CA ALA A 217 -10.85 11.35 -13.80
C ALA A 217 -10.61 12.56 -14.73
N ALA A 218 -11.68 13.32 -15.02
CA ALA A 218 -11.60 14.52 -15.86
C ALA A 218 -10.60 15.56 -15.32
N ASP A 219 -10.08 16.39 -16.22
CA ASP A 219 -9.20 17.53 -15.91
C ASP A 219 -7.93 17.19 -15.12
N GLY A 220 -7.42 15.95 -15.31
CA GLY A 220 -6.19 15.46 -14.65
C GLY A 220 -6.40 14.98 -13.21
N VAL A 221 -7.60 15.10 -12.66
CA VAL A 221 -7.94 14.62 -11.32
C VAL A 221 -7.70 13.12 -11.21
N LYS A 222 -7.10 12.67 -10.11
CA LYS A 222 -6.90 11.27 -9.78
C LYS A 222 -7.76 10.89 -8.59
N ILE A 223 -8.44 9.74 -8.69
CA ILE A 223 -9.24 9.19 -7.59
C ILE A 223 -8.57 7.89 -7.15
N VAL A 224 -8.21 7.79 -5.88
CA VAL A 224 -7.62 6.57 -5.29
C VAL A 224 -8.64 5.89 -4.40
N ILE A 225 -8.87 4.61 -4.65
CA ILE A 225 -9.65 3.76 -3.74
C ILE A 225 -8.68 2.92 -2.91
N THR A 226 -8.78 3.04 -1.59
CA THR A 226 -8.04 2.23 -0.62
C THR A 226 -8.81 2.12 0.70
N GLU A 227 -8.15 1.63 1.73
CA GLU A 227 -8.73 1.51 3.08
C GLU A 227 -7.66 1.74 4.16
N SER A 228 -8.10 2.02 5.38
CA SER A 228 -7.23 2.20 6.54
C SER A 228 -7.84 1.61 7.80
N ASP A 229 -7.00 1.28 8.78
CA ASP A 229 -7.39 0.82 10.13
C ASP A 229 -8.23 -0.46 10.09
N LEU A 230 -7.64 -1.56 9.57
CA LEU A 230 -8.36 -2.83 9.39
C LEU A 230 -8.92 -3.41 10.69
N SER A 231 -8.25 -3.19 11.83
CA SER A 231 -8.75 -3.54 13.18
C SER A 231 -9.27 -4.98 13.29
N GLY A 232 -8.50 -5.94 12.78
CA GLY A 232 -8.86 -7.37 12.78
C GLY A 232 -10.05 -7.72 11.86
N TYR A 233 -10.28 -6.93 10.82
CA TYR A 233 -11.31 -7.15 9.81
C TYR A 233 -10.69 -7.40 8.43
N PRO A 234 -11.30 -8.22 7.54
CA PRO A 234 -10.71 -8.56 6.25
C PRO A 234 -10.54 -7.34 5.33
N GLY A 235 -9.50 -7.38 4.51
CA GLY A 235 -9.23 -6.40 3.48
C GLY A 235 -10.27 -6.39 2.36
N MET A 236 -10.29 -5.32 1.58
CA MET A 236 -11.22 -5.11 0.46
C MET A 236 -10.52 -5.35 -0.87
N PHE A 237 -11.15 -6.16 -1.71
CA PHE A 237 -10.92 -6.21 -3.15
C PHE A 237 -12.01 -5.42 -3.87
N LEU A 238 -11.72 -5.04 -5.11
CA LEU A 238 -12.69 -4.44 -6.02
C LEU A 238 -13.00 -5.38 -7.18
N ASN A 239 -14.25 -5.31 -7.64
CA ASN A 239 -14.72 -6.10 -8.76
C ASN A 239 -15.53 -5.21 -9.71
N GLY A 240 -15.23 -5.29 -11.01
CA GLY A 240 -15.97 -4.59 -12.07
C GLY A 240 -17.34 -5.20 -12.28
N GLN A 241 -18.32 -4.33 -12.55
CA GLN A 241 -19.72 -4.74 -12.75
C GLN A 241 -20.15 -4.72 -14.24
N GLY A 242 -19.18 -4.56 -15.17
CA GLY A 242 -19.43 -4.46 -16.60
C GLY A 242 -19.86 -3.07 -17.08
N GLY A 243 -19.76 -2.07 -16.23
CA GLY A 243 -20.00 -0.66 -16.46
C GLY A 243 -18.94 0.19 -15.76
N LYS A 244 -19.30 1.39 -15.40
CA LYS A 244 -18.44 2.32 -14.63
C LYS A 244 -18.58 2.17 -13.11
N GLU A 245 -19.29 1.14 -12.68
CA GLU A 245 -19.56 0.83 -11.28
C GLU A 245 -18.60 -0.25 -10.80
N LEU A 246 -18.07 -0.07 -9.58
CA LEU A 246 -17.29 -1.07 -8.87
C LEU A 246 -17.98 -1.45 -7.57
N LYS A 247 -17.77 -2.71 -7.15
CA LYS A 247 -18.21 -3.20 -5.84
C LYS A 247 -17.05 -3.78 -5.06
N SER A 248 -17.13 -3.62 -3.75
CA SER A 248 -16.24 -4.32 -2.84
C SER A 248 -16.53 -5.82 -2.80
N VAL A 249 -15.47 -6.59 -2.64
CA VAL A 249 -15.53 -8.03 -2.37
C VAL A 249 -14.57 -8.32 -1.22
N ARG A 250 -14.96 -9.20 -0.30
CA ARG A 250 -14.11 -9.60 0.81
C ARG A 250 -13.90 -11.09 0.85
N ALA A 251 -12.71 -11.50 1.27
CA ALA A 251 -12.43 -12.91 1.50
C ALA A 251 -13.36 -13.45 2.59
N PRO A 252 -14.05 -14.59 2.35
CA PRO A 252 -14.80 -15.27 3.40
C PRO A 252 -13.87 -15.78 4.50
N TYR A 253 -14.40 -15.96 5.70
CA TYR A 253 -13.63 -16.46 6.83
C TYR A 253 -13.13 -17.90 6.58
N PRO A 254 -11.82 -18.18 6.68
CA PRO A 254 -11.28 -19.53 6.43
C PRO A 254 -11.56 -20.46 7.61
N ILE A 255 -12.05 -21.68 7.33
CA ILE A 255 -12.39 -22.70 8.34
C ILE A 255 -11.57 -23.98 8.20
N GLY A 256 -10.87 -24.20 7.11
CA GLY A 256 -10.08 -25.38 6.85
C GLY A 256 -8.72 -25.06 6.25
N LEU A 257 -7.82 -24.48 7.06
CA LEU A 257 -6.45 -24.17 6.62
C LEU A 257 -5.61 -25.43 6.51
N ARG A 258 -5.07 -25.71 5.33
CA ARG A 258 -4.13 -26.82 5.07
C ARG A 258 -2.79 -26.27 4.62
N PRO A 259 -1.67 -26.73 5.19
CA PRO A 259 -0.34 -26.36 4.71
C PRO A 259 -0.14 -26.80 3.26
N ASN A 260 0.28 -25.90 2.40
CA ASN A 260 0.83 -26.23 1.10
C ASN A 260 2.34 -26.06 1.14
N GLY A 261 3.05 -27.17 1.23
CA GLY A 261 4.49 -27.15 1.43
C GLY A 261 4.89 -26.58 2.80
N VAL A 262 6.03 -25.90 2.83
CA VAL A 262 6.62 -25.37 4.07
C VAL A 262 6.36 -23.87 4.28
N TYR A 263 5.81 -23.18 3.29
CA TYR A 263 5.71 -21.72 3.27
C TYR A 263 4.32 -21.19 3.62
N VAL A 264 3.31 -21.64 2.90
CA VAL A 264 1.96 -21.08 2.91
C VAL A 264 0.90 -22.06 3.41
N TYR A 265 -0.25 -21.52 3.78
CA TYR A 265 -1.48 -22.27 3.90
C TYR A 265 -2.35 -22.00 2.66
N GLN A 266 -2.68 -23.07 1.94
CA GLN A 266 -3.64 -23.09 0.82
C GLN A 266 -4.70 -24.16 1.08
N ASP A 267 -5.57 -24.42 0.09
CA ASP A 267 -6.68 -25.37 0.21
C ASP A 267 -7.58 -25.10 1.43
N MET A 268 -8.15 -23.90 1.45
CA MET A 268 -9.04 -23.46 2.50
C MET A 268 -10.48 -23.79 2.15
N ASP A 269 -11.18 -24.35 3.13
CA ASP A 269 -12.63 -24.27 3.16
C ASP A 269 -13.02 -22.90 3.74
N TYR A 270 -14.13 -22.35 3.28
CA TYR A 270 -14.62 -21.05 3.70
C TYR A 270 -15.98 -21.15 4.37
N ALA A 271 -16.20 -20.35 5.39
CA ALA A 271 -17.50 -20.11 5.98
C ALA A 271 -18.40 -19.32 5.02
N ASP A 272 -19.67 -19.22 5.35
CA ASP A 272 -20.67 -18.37 4.68
C ASP A 272 -20.74 -16.94 5.26
N TYR A 273 -19.72 -16.54 5.99
CA TYR A 273 -19.55 -15.20 6.57
C TYR A 273 -18.12 -14.70 6.35
N ILE A 274 -17.92 -13.39 6.49
CA ILE A 274 -16.62 -12.74 6.25
C ILE A 274 -15.84 -12.45 7.55
N ALA A 275 -16.55 -12.15 8.65
CA ALA A 275 -15.90 -11.85 9.92
C ALA A 275 -16.77 -12.13 11.14
N LYS A 276 -16.10 -12.38 12.29
CA LYS A 276 -16.67 -12.31 13.63
C LYS A 276 -16.06 -11.14 14.37
N VAL A 277 -16.90 -10.25 14.88
CA VAL A 277 -16.50 -8.99 15.50
C VAL A 277 -17.11 -8.82 16.87
N GLU A 278 -16.37 -8.16 17.75
CA GLU A 278 -16.81 -7.85 19.11
C GLU A 278 -17.70 -6.60 19.14
N ALA A 279 -18.47 -6.46 20.21
CA ALA A 279 -19.24 -5.26 20.50
C ALA A 279 -18.33 -4.02 20.52
N GLY A 280 -18.82 -2.90 19.96
CA GLY A 280 -18.06 -1.66 19.85
C GLY A 280 -17.05 -1.62 18.69
N GLN A 281 -17.04 -2.64 17.80
CA GLN A 281 -16.17 -2.69 16.64
C GLN A 281 -16.24 -1.38 15.84
N LYS A 282 -15.07 -0.78 15.61
CA LYS A 282 -14.86 0.23 14.58
C LYS A 282 -14.40 -0.51 13.34
N PHE A 283 -15.19 -0.45 12.27
CA PHE A 283 -14.85 -1.10 11.01
C PHE A 283 -13.81 -0.28 10.23
N PRO A 284 -13.09 -0.88 9.28
CA PRO A 284 -12.11 -0.18 8.49
C PRO A 284 -12.66 1.06 7.78
N TRP A 285 -11.85 2.08 7.69
CA TRP A 285 -12.13 3.22 6.84
C TRP A 285 -12.09 2.82 5.37
N LYS A 286 -13.13 3.17 4.61
CA LYS A 286 -13.12 3.20 3.15
C LYS A 286 -12.62 4.57 2.75
N VAL A 287 -11.55 4.61 1.97
CA VAL A 287 -10.83 5.83 1.62
C VAL A 287 -10.96 6.11 0.14
N ILE A 288 -11.50 7.28 -0.18
CA ILE A 288 -11.59 7.83 -1.53
C ILE A 288 -10.66 9.06 -1.55
N GLY A 289 -9.38 8.83 -1.92
CA GLY A 289 -8.42 9.89 -2.12
C GLY A 289 -8.70 10.64 -3.42
N ILE A 290 -8.51 11.96 -3.41
CA ILE A 290 -8.78 12.82 -4.57
C ILE A 290 -7.62 13.80 -4.70
N ALA A 291 -6.82 13.63 -5.75
CA ALA A 291 -5.67 14.48 -6.06
C ALA A 291 -5.96 15.31 -7.32
N GLN A 292 -5.44 16.52 -7.39
CA GLN A 292 -5.62 17.40 -8.54
C GLN A 292 -4.82 16.97 -9.77
N ASP A 293 -3.74 16.23 -9.55
CA ASP A 293 -2.83 15.71 -10.58
C ASP A 293 -2.09 14.47 -10.03
N ALA A 294 -1.31 13.81 -10.89
CA ALA A 294 -0.58 12.61 -10.51
C ALA A 294 0.44 12.86 -9.38
N LYS A 295 1.23 13.93 -9.45
CA LYS A 295 2.26 14.20 -8.43
C LYS A 295 1.69 14.41 -7.02
N SER A 296 0.49 15.00 -6.91
CA SER A 296 -0.18 15.24 -5.63
C SER A 296 -0.57 13.94 -4.90
N LEU A 297 -0.62 12.79 -5.61
CA LEU A 297 -0.82 11.48 -4.99
C LEU A 297 0.32 11.12 -4.01
N MET A 298 1.56 11.53 -4.31
CA MET A 298 2.72 11.23 -3.47
C MET A 298 2.70 11.98 -2.12
N GLU A 299 1.93 13.06 -2.02
CA GLU A 299 1.75 13.84 -0.78
C GLU A 299 0.64 13.30 0.12
N MET A 300 -0.17 12.34 -0.39
CA MET A 300 -1.35 11.84 0.32
C MET A 300 -0.96 11.05 1.57
N ASP A 301 -1.52 11.43 2.72
CA ASP A 301 -1.29 10.81 4.02
C ASP A 301 -2.57 10.16 4.61
N LEU A 302 -3.66 10.06 3.85
CA LEU A 302 -4.98 9.63 4.33
C LEU A 302 -4.97 8.29 5.06
N VAL A 303 -4.20 7.31 4.55
CA VAL A 303 -4.10 6.00 5.21
C VAL A 303 -3.49 6.14 6.61
N TRP A 304 -2.46 6.97 6.75
CA TRP A 304 -1.84 7.24 8.05
C TRP A 304 -2.76 8.07 8.96
N GLN A 305 -3.37 9.15 8.46
CA GLN A 305 -4.25 10.05 9.23
C GLN A 305 -5.47 9.32 9.82
N LEU A 306 -6.00 8.32 9.11
CA LEU A 306 -7.18 7.56 9.50
C LEU A 306 -6.88 6.38 10.41
N ALA A 307 -5.64 5.90 10.46
CA ALA A 307 -5.23 4.77 11.28
C ALA A 307 -5.20 5.11 12.77
N THR A 308 -5.40 4.11 13.60
CA THR A 308 -5.28 4.23 15.05
C THR A 308 -3.84 4.60 15.43
N PRO A 309 -3.63 5.68 16.22
CA PRO A 309 -2.30 6.08 16.67
C PRO A 309 -1.64 5.02 17.56
N ALA A 310 -0.29 5.05 17.61
CA ALA A 310 0.46 4.30 18.61
C ALA A 310 0.08 4.74 20.04
N ASP A 311 0.22 3.82 20.99
CA ASP A 311 0.04 4.15 22.42
C ASP A 311 1.11 5.16 22.86
N GLU A 312 0.66 6.31 23.33
CA GLU A 312 1.51 7.41 23.79
C GLU A 312 2.38 7.05 25.01
N ASN A 313 1.99 6.03 25.77
CA ASN A 313 2.75 5.56 26.94
C ASN A 313 3.83 4.55 26.58
N THR A 314 3.91 4.10 25.33
CA THR A 314 4.91 3.16 24.86
C THR A 314 6.13 3.89 24.33
N ASP A 315 7.32 3.54 24.82
CA ASP A 315 8.58 4.04 24.27
C ASP A 315 8.91 3.35 22.94
N TRP A 316 8.86 4.09 21.85
CA TRP A 316 9.21 3.64 20.50
C TRP A 316 10.62 4.07 20.07
N SER A 317 11.41 4.70 20.94
CA SER A 317 12.75 5.23 20.60
C SER A 317 13.75 4.15 20.19
N TRP A 318 13.48 2.89 20.52
CA TRP A 318 14.28 1.73 20.11
C TRP A 318 14.07 1.33 18.65
N VAL A 319 12.98 1.75 18.00
CA VAL A 319 12.72 1.49 16.60
C VAL A 319 13.72 2.31 15.77
N LYS A 320 14.57 1.63 15.03
CA LYS A 320 15.60 2.24 14.21
C LYS A 320 15.41 1.81 12.75
N PRO A 321 14.96 2.71 11.88
CA PRO A 321 14.99 2.46 10.44
C PRO A 321 16.43 2.36 9.95
N GLY A 322 16.65 1.74 8.81
CA GLY A 322 17.99 1.59 8.28
C GLY A 322 18.06 0.84 6.97
N LYS A 323 19.25 0.79 6.40
CA LYS A 323 19.56 0.03 5.20
C LYS A 323 19.90 -1.41 5.55
N VAL A 324 19.67 -2.29 4.60
CA VAL A 324 19.85 -3.74 4.77
C VAL A 324 20.69 -4.28 3.62
N ALA A 325 21.77 -4.97 3.92
CA ALA A 325 22.43 -5.83 2.93
C ALA A 325 21.68 -7.17 2.88
N TRP A 326 21.02 -7.42 1.75
CA TRP A 326 20.14 -8.56 1.56
C TRP A 326 20.76 -9.61 0.62
N ASP A 327 20.57 -10.87 0.95
CA ASP A 327 21.31 -12.01 0.38
C ASP A 327 20.54 -12.80 -0.70
N TRP A 328 19.21 -12.79 -0.66
CA TRP A 328 18.37 -13.69 -1.45
C TRP A 328 18.34 -13.34 -2.95
N TRP A 329 18.22 -12.04 -3.30
CA TRP A 329 18.13 -11.62 -4.70
C TRP A 329 19.37 -12.01 -5.51
N ASN A 330 20.56 -11.87 -4.90
CA ASN A 330 21.85 -12.18 -5.50
C ASN A 330 22.28 -13.65 -5.31
N ASP A 331 21.40 -14.52 -4.77
CA ASP A 331 21.62 -15.96 -4.57
C ASP A 331 22.86 -16.29 -3.74
N TRP A 332 23.14 -15.48 -2.70
CA TRP A 332 24.36 -15.58 -1.86
C TRP A 332 25.65 -15.63 -2.66
N ASN A 333 25.67 -15.04 -3.84
CA ASN A 333 26.68 -15.22 -4.86
C ASN A 333 27.84 -14.24 -4.68
N LEU A 334 28.84 -14.63 -3.91
CA LEU A 334 30.07 -13.87 -3.69
C LEU A 334 31.19 -14.37 -4.59
N TYR A 335 32.05 -13.48 -5.02
CA TYR A 335 33.32 -13.79 -5.71
C TYR A 335 34.45 -12.95 -5.11
N GLY A 336 35.70 -13.38 -5.39
CA GLY A 336 36.90 -12.76 -4.81
C GLY A 336 37.08 -13.07 -3.33
N VAL A 337 36.57 -14.23 -2.87
CA VAL A 337 36.63 -14.69 -1.48
C VAL A 337 37.35 -16.03 -1.37
N ASP A 338 37.97 -16.32 -0.25
CA ASP A 338 38.74 -17.55 -0.02
C ASP A 338 37.91 -18.69 0.62
N PHE A 339 36.60 -18.62 0.49
CA PHE A 339 35.66 -19.64 1.00
C PHE A 339 34.54 -19.89 -0.01
N ARG A 340 33.84 -21.01 0.11
CA ARG A 340 32.68 -21.31 -0.73
C ARG A 340 31.48 -20.47 -0.27
N ALA A 341 31.02 -19.54 -1.10
CA ALA A 341 29.83 -18.75 -0.89
C ALA A 341 28.56 -19.62 -0.87
N GLY A 342 27.53 -19.16 -0.16
CA GLY A 342 26.24 -19.83 -0.01
C GLY A 342 25.65 -19.58 1.39
N ILE A 343 24.65 -20.36 1.77
CA ILE A 343 23.99 -20.22 3.08
C ILE A 343 24.87 -20.84 4.17
N ASN A 344 25.86 -20.10 4.64
CA ASN A 344 26.81 -20.54 5.67
C ASN A 344 27.35 -19.36 6.49
N THR A 345 27.95 -19.65 7.62
CA THR A 345 28.46 -18.67 8.59
C THR A 345 29.48 -17.71 7.96
N GLU A 346 30.40 -18.19 7.12
CA GLU A 346 31.45 -17.34 6.52
C GLU A 346 30.86 -16.33 5.53
N THR A 347 29.86 -16.72 4.74
CA THR A 347 29.13 -15.80 3.86
C THR A 347 28.47 -14.67 4.66
N TYR A 348 27.76 -14.99 5.75
CA TYR A 348 27.10 -13.95 6.54
C TYR A 348 28.08 -13.06 7.29
N LYS A 349 29.23 -13.54 7.72
CA LYS A 349 30.31 -12.67 8.24
C LYS A 349 30.78 -11.67 7.19
N TYR A 350 30.90 -12.10 5.94
CA TYR A 350 31.28 -11.21 4.84
C TYR A 350 30.22 -10.12 4.58
N TYR A 351 28.92 -10.47 4.65
CA TYR A 351 27.83 -9.48 4.59
C TYR A 351 27.87 -8.51 5.78
N ILE A 352 28.16 -8.99 6.99
CA ILE A 352 28.33 -8.14 8.18
C ILE A 352 29.53 -7.20 8.01
N ASP A 353 30.64 -7.68 7.48
CA ASP A 353 31.84 -6.86 7.22
C ASP A 353 31.57 -5.76 6.20
N PHE A 354 30.89 -6.10 5.12
CA PHE A 354 30.44 -5.15 4.11
C PHE A 354 29.48 -4.09 4.73
N ALA A 355 28.50 -4.52 5.47
CA ALA A 355 27.54 -3.62 6.11
C ALA A 355 28.24 -2.64 7.08
N ALA A 356 29.15 -3.17 7.92
CA ALA A 356 29.92 -2.37 8.86
C ALA A 356 30.85 -1.35 8.16
N ALA A 357 31.52 -1.77 7.08
CA ALA A 357 32.42 -0.91 6.33
C ALA A 357 31.73 0.27 5.65
N HIS A 358 30.46 0.12 5.27
CA HIS A 358 29.68 1.12 4.57
C HIS A 358 28.59 1.82 5.42
N GLY A 359 28.53 1.53 6.75
CA GLY A 359 27.52 2.14 7.62
C GLY A 359 26.10 1.70 7.31
N ILE A 360 25.94 0.45 6.84
CA ILE A 360 24.66 -0.21 6.62
C ILE A 360 24.24 -0.82 7.96
N GLU A 361 23.02 -0.52 8.40
CA GLU A 361 22.56 -0.82 9.75
C GLU A 361 22.28 -2.31 9.98
N TYR A 362 21.84 -3.01 8.93
CA TYR A 362 21.34 -4.38 9.04
C TYR A 362 21.85 -5.30 7.94
N ILE A 363 21.80 -6.60 8.23
CA ILE A 363 21.70 -7.65 7.23
C ILE A 363 20.40 -8.42 7.45
N ILE A 364 19.82 -8.99 6.39
CA ILE A 364 18.79 -10.04 6.50
C ILE A 364 19.47 -11.37 6.21
N MET A 365 19.22 -12.35 7.06
CA MET A 365 19.43 -13.75 6.78
C MET A 365 18.10 -14.29 6.24
N ASP A 366 18.01 -14.38 4.91
CA ASP A 366 16.81 -14.81 4.21
C ASP A 366 16.61 -16.32 4.28
N GLU A 367 15.76 -16.89 3.47
CA GLU A 367 15.39 -18.30 3.49
C GLU A 367 16.60 -19.24 3.52
N GLY A 368 16.65 -20.17 4.46
CA GLY A 368 17.66 -21.23 4.52
C GLY A 368 18.58 -21.21 5.73
N TRP A 369 18.55 -20.17 6.57
CA TRP A 369 19.24 -20.18 7.87
C TRP A 369 18.65 -21.22 8.84
N ALA A 370 17.33 -21.47 8.74
CA ALA A 370 16.64 -22.61 9.33
C ALA A 370 16.38 -23.68 8.28
N GLN A 371 16.25 -24.94 8.66
CA GLN A 371 16.09 -26.06 7.72
C GLN A 371 14.80 -25.92 6.89
N ARG A 372 14.94 -25.61 5.62
CA ARG A 372 13.85 -25.35 4.65
C ARG A 372 12.70 -26.36 4.72
N ALA A 373 13.00 -27.66 4.75
CA ALA A 373 11.98 -28.71 4.64
C ALA A 373 11.11 -28.92 5.89
N LYS A 374 11.31 -28.17 6.98
CA LYS A 374 10.69 -28.46 8.26
C LYS A 374 9.71 -27.43 8.78
N ALA A 375 9.64 -26.23 8.20
CA ALA A 375 8.86 -25.10 8.71
C ALA A 375 8.95 -24.98 10.24
N ASN A 376 10.20 -24.97 10.76
CA ASN A 376 10.51 -24.92 12.17
C ASN A 376 11.75 -24.04 12.40
N LEU A 377 11.53 -22.86 12.95
CA LEU A 377 12.56 -21.85 13.16
C LEU A 377 13.64 -22.27 14.17
N PHE A 378 13.42 -23.34 14.94
CA PHE A 378 14.39 -23.86 15.93
C PHE A 378 15.28 -24.98 15.38
N LEU A 379 15.10 -25.37 14.12
CA LEU A 379 15.98 -26.34 13.45
C LEU A 379 16.92 -25.58 12.53
N ILE A 380 18.05 -25.18 13.09
CA ILE A 380 19.06 -24.38 12.39
C ILE A 380 19.75 -25.20 11.30
N ASN A 381 20.09 -24.56 10.19
CA ASN A 381 20.95 -25.12 9.16
C ASN A 381 22.31 -25.48 9.78
N PRO A 382 22.84 -26.72 9.60
CA PRO A 382 24.10 -27.12 10.24
C PRO A 382 25.32 -26.28 9.81
N ASP A 383 25.26 -25.60 8.66
CA ASP A 383 26.32 -24.71 8.19
C ASP A 383 26.25 -23.29 8.80
N ILE A 384 25.26 -23.03 9.67
CA ILE A 384 25.02 -21.74 10.30
C ILE A 384 25.25 -21.81 11.82
N ASN A 385 26.10 -20.92 12.32
CA ASN A 385 26.29 -20.69 13.75
C ASN A 385 25.70 -19.32 14.16
N LEU A 386 24.44 -19.32 14.60
CA LEU A 386 23.71 -18.09 14.96
C LEU A 386 24.35 -17.33 16.11
N GLU A 387 24.85 -18.02 17.15
CA GLU A 387 25.48 -17.39 18.32
C GLU A 387 26.76 -16.64 17.91
N GLU A 388 27.56 -17.24 17.07
CA GLU A 388 28.76 -16.64 16.50
C GLU A 388 28.44 -15.42 15.65
N LEU A 389 27.43 -15.53 14.76
CA LEU A 389 27.01 -14.44 13.87
C LEU A 389 26.48 -13.24 14.67
N VAL A 390 25.64 -13.46 15.66
CA VAL A 390 25.13 -12.36 16.52
C VAL A 390 26.24 -11.68 17.28
N SER A 391 27.17 -12.46 17.87
CA SER A 391 28.32 -11.91 18.57
C SER A 391 29.20 -11.08 17.61
N TYR A 392 29.46 -11.61 16.43
CA TYR A 392 30.26 -10.93 15.41
C TYR A 392 29.63 -9.63 14.93
N ALA A 393 28.32 -9.65 14.62
CA ALA A 393 27.55 -8.49 14.18
C ALA A 393 27.46 -7.40 15.25
N ASN A 394 27.20 -7.79 16.50
CA ASN A 394 27.17 -6.85 17.64
C ASN A 394 28.52 -6.15 17.85
N GLY A 395 29.65 -6.87 17.67
CA GLY A 395 30.99 -6.28 17.71
C GLY A 395 31.27 -5.25 16.61
N LYS A 396 30.43 -5.19 15.59
CA LYS A 396 30.54 -4.29 14.45
C LYS A 396 29.37 -3.29 14.32
N ASN A 397 28.46 -3.27 15.29
CA ASN A 397 27.24 -2.45 15.30
C ASN A 397 26.30 -2.72 14.09
N VAL A 398 26.24 -3.95 13.63
CA VAL A 398 25.33 -4.39 12.57
C VAL A 398 24.23 -5.25 13.19
N GLY A 399 22.97 -4.96 12.90
CA GLY A 399 21.84 -5.78 13.31
C GLY A 399 21.58 -6.94 12.35
N ILE A 400 21.05 -8.04 12.86
CA ILE A 400 20.61 -9.17 12.03
C ILE A 400 19.10 -9.32 12.13
N ILE A 401 18.44 -9.39 10.98
CA ILE A 401 17.01 -9.66 10.82
C ILE A 401 16.88 -11.08 10.24
N LEU A 402 15.93 -11.86 10.74
CA LEU A 402 15.70 -13.23 10.30
C LEU A 402 14.47 -13.34 9.40
N TRP A 403 14.57 -14.07 8.33
CA TRP A 403 13.41 -14.44 7.52
C TRP A 403 12.60 -15.57 8.20
N ALA A 404 11.30 -15.51 8.08
CA ALA A 404 10.39 -16.57 8.52
C ALA A 404 9.20 -16.69 7.61
N SER A 405 8.86 -17.88 7.13
CA SER A 405 7.58 -18.09 6.45
C SER A 405 6.41 -18.02 7.42
N TYR A 406 5.24 -17.62 6.92
CA TYR A 406 3.98 -17.66 7.68
C TYR A 406 3.80 -19.01 8.38
N ASN A 407 3.97 -20.12 7.65
CA ASN A 407 3.78 -21.48 8.18
C ASN A 407 4.79 -21.84 9.27
N SER A 408 5.97 -21.25 9.28
CA SER A 408 6.99 -21.53 10.30
C SER A 408 6.76 -20.75 11.61
N ILE A 409 6.37 -19.47 11.51
CA ILE A 409 6.25 -18.60 12.68
C ILE A 409 4.87 -18.69 13.36
N VAL A 410 3.79 -18.96 12.61
CA VAL A 410 2.41 -19.01 13.15
C VAL A 410 2.23 -20.06 14.27
N LYS A 411 3.06 -21.08 14.28
CA LYS A 411 2.99 -22.19 15.23
C LYS A 411 3.30 -21.78 16.67
N ASN A 412 4.32 -20.94 16.87
CA ASN A 412 4.79 -20.51 18.19
C ASN A 412 5.46 -19.13 18.14
N PRO A 413 4.73 -18.08 17.75
CA PRO A 413 5.33 -16.77 17.52
C PRO A 413 5.93 -16.14 18.77
N GLU A 414 5.27 -16.25 19.92
CA GLU A 414 5.77 -15.71 21.19
C GLU A 414 7.10 -16.34 21.59
N LYS A 415 7.19 -17.68 21.44
CA LYS A 415 8.43 -18.41 21.75
C LYS A 415 9.54 -18.03 20.78
N ALA A 416 9.27 -17.95 19.48
CA ALA A 416 10.26 -17.63 18.45
C ALA A 416 10.80 -16.21 18.66
N MET A 417 9.92 -15.21 18.75
CA MET A 417 10.31 -13.81 18.89
C MET A 417 11.08 -13.56 20.20
N SER A 418 10.58 -14.09 21.33
CA SER A 418 11.30 -13.96 22.61
C SER A 418 12.66 -14.67 22.61
N HIS A 419 12.77 -15.83 21.96
CA HIS A 419 14.04 -16.57 21.87
C HIS A 419 15.08 -15.78 21.07
N TYR A 420 14.75 -15.34 19.87
CA TYR A 420 15.69 -14.65 18.98
C TYR A 420 15.99 -13.22 19.44
N ALA A 421 15.03 -12.53 20.07
CA ALA A 421 15.30 -11.24 20.71
C ALA A 421 16.35 -11.38 21.83
N LYS A 422 16.23 -12.41 22.68
CA LYS A 422 17.22 -12.69 23.75
C LYS A 422 18.60 -13.07 23.22
N MET A 423 18.69 -13.68 22.04
CA MET A 423 19.96 -13.94 21.39
C MET A 423 20.59 -12.64 20.83
N GLY A 424 19.79 -11.58 20.57
CA GLY A 424 20.27 -10.30 20.09
C GLY A 424 19.88 -9.95 18.65
N PHE A 425 19.03 -10.76 18.00
CA PHE A 425 18.46 -10.44 16.69
C PHE A 425 17.56 -9.22 16.76
N LYS A 426 17.41 -8.49 15.66
CA LYS A 426 16.76 -7.17 15.60
C LYS A 426 15.36 -7.18 14.98
N GLY A 427 14.95 -8.26 14.32
CA GLY A 427 13.64 -8.31 13.68
C GLY A 427 13.39 -9.59 12.89
N PHE A 428 12.22 -9.59 12.26
CA PHE A 428 11.80 -10.63 11.33
C PHE A 428 11.26 -10.04 10.04
N LYS A 429 11.70 -10.61 8.92
CA LYS A 429 11.02 -10.56 7.63
C LYS A 429 10.05 -11.73 7.59
N ILE A 430 8.74 -11.46 7.66
CA ILE A 430 7.69 -12.48 7.73
C ILE A 430 7.00 -12.58 6.36
N ASP A 431 7.16 -13.72 5.72
CA ASP A 431 6.82 -13.90 4.32
C ASP A 431 5.72 -14.95 4.09
N PHE A 432 5.17 -14.96 2.86
CA PHE A 432 4.13 -15.89 2.42
C PHE A 432 2.83 -15.82 3.24
N ILE A 433 2.41 -14.63 3.66
CA ILE A 433 1.09 -14.43 4.29
C ILE A 433 0.00 -14.68 3.27
N ASN A 434 0.13 -14.14 2.05
CA ASN A 434 -0.63 -14.41 0.83
C ASN A 434 -2.17 -14.33 0.98
N ARG A 435 -2.66 -13.59 1.95
CA ARG A 435 -4.08 -13.44 2.26
C ARG A 435 -4.34 -12.12 3.00
N ASP A 436 -5.58 -11.66 2.96
CA ASP A 436 -6.10 -10.53 3.74
C ASP A 436 -7.46 -10.82 4.38
N ASP A 437 -7.83 -12.12 4.54
CA ASP A 437 -8.97 -12.50 5.35
C ASP A 437 -8.79 -12.11 6.83
N GLN A 438 -9.85 -12.20 7.61
CA GLN A 438 -9.80 -11.80 9.02
C GLN A 438 -8.69 -12.48 9.82
N GLN A 439 -8.38 -13.75 9.55
CA GLN A 439 -7.34 -14.46 10.29
C GLN A 439 -5.94 -13.94 9.92
N ALA A 440 -5.72 -13.63 8.64
CA ALA A 440 -4.44 -13.09 8.17
C ALA A 440 -4.22 -11.67 8.70
N VAL A 441 -5.24 -10.82 8.73
CA VAL A 441 -5.14 -9.47 9.31
C VAL A 441 -4.85 -9.56 10.81
N LYS A 442 -5.60 -10.36 11.56
CA LYS A 442 -5.34 -10.59 13.00
C LYS A 442 -3.95 -11.19 13.27
N PHE A 443 -3.44 -12.02 12.34
CA PHE A 443 -2.08 -12.54 12.42
C PHE A 443 -1.05 -11.39 12.32
N CYS A 444 -1.16 -10.50 11.32
CA CYS A 444 -0.24 -9.36 11.18
C CYS A 444 -0.24 -8.47 12.42
N GLU A 445 -1.42 -8.14 12.95
CA GLU A 445 -1.56 -7.33 14.17
C GLU A 445 -0.92 -8.03 15.38
N ARG A 446 -1.14 -9.36 15.52
CA ARG A 446 -0.52 -10.16 16.58
C ARG A 446 1.00 -10.18 16.47
N MET A 447 1.53 -10.35 15.24
CA MET A 447 2.99 -10.35 15.02
C MET A 447 3.59 -8.99 15.36
N ALA A 448 2.97 -7.90 14.90
CA ALA A 448 3.40 -6.52 15.20
C ALA A 448 3.48 -6.27 16.71
N ARG A 449 2.45 -6.68 17.47
CA ARG A 449 2.38 -6.55 18.92
C ARG A 449 3.44 -7.38 19.64
N ILE A 450 3.55 -8.68 19.33
CA ILE A 450 4.54 -9.57 19.97
C ILE A 450 5.96 -9.10 19.68
N ALA A 451 6.22 -8.65 18.46
CA ALA A 451 7.51 -8.09 18.08
C ALA A 451 7.81 -6.80 18.86
N ALA A 452 6.84 -5.90 19.02
CA ALA A 452 6.99 -4.68 19.83
C ALA A 452 7.33 -5.01 21.30
N GLU A 453 6.63 -5.97 21.90
CA GLU A 453 6.88 -6.47 23.26
C GLU A 453 8.31 -7.03 23.46
N ASN A 454 8.96 -7.44 22.36
CA ASN A 454 10.33 -7.99 22.35
C ASN A 454 11.35 -7.06 21.70
N HIS A 455 11.00 -5.81 21.37
CA HIS A 455 11.83 -4.82 20.68
C HIS A 455 12.40 -5.35 19.34
N LEU A 456 11.55 -5.98 18.54
CA LEU A 456 11.87 -6.51 17.23
C LEU A 456 11.18 -5.71 16.12
N LEU A 457 11.91 -5.45 15.05
CA LEU A 457 11.41 -4.85 13.81
C LEU A 457 10.66 -5.91 12.99
N ILE A 458 9.69 -5.47 12.21
CA ILE A 458 8.94 -6.32 11.29
C ILE A 458 8.99 -5.74 9.88
N ASP A 459 9.22 -6.63 8.93
CA ASP A 459 9.02 -6.47 7.51
C ASP A 459 8.06 -7.57 7.03
N PHE A 460 6.92 -7.20 6.45
CA PHE A 460 5.92 -8.15 5.97
C PHE A 460 6.02 -8.36 4.47
N HIS A 461 6.13 -9.63 4.05
CA HIS A 461 6.18 -10.07 2.67
C HIS A 461 5.03 -11.00 2.29
N GLY A 462 4.77 -11.17 0.99
CA GLY A 462 3.58 -11.87 0.51
C GLY A 462 2.32 -11.32 1.18
N VAL A 463 2.19 -10.02 1.31
CA VAL A 463 1.21 -9.36 2.17
C VAL A 463 0.43 -8.29 1.38
N TYR A 464 -0.79 -8.02 1.84
CA TYR A 464 -1.58 -6.90 1.33
C TYR A 464 -0.92 -5.54 1.61
N LYS A 465 -1.36 -4.50 0.87
CA LYS A 465 -0.89 -3.11 1.06
C LYS A 465 -0.91 -2.68 2.51
N PRO A 466 -0.06 -1.75 2.96
CA PRO A 466 -0.20 -1.08 4.24
C PRO A 466 -1.62 -0.50 4.41
N ALA A 467 -2.18 -0.68 5.59
CA ALA A 467 -3.49 -0.14 5.95
C ALA A 467 -3.43 0.59 7.31
N GLY A 468 -2.31 1.22 7.60
CA GLY A 468 -2.11 2.05 8.78
C GLY A 468 -1.57 1.33 10.02
N ILE A 469 -1.34 0.01 10.00
CA ILE A 469 -0.77 -0.73 11.13
C ILE A 469 0.58 -0.15 11.59
N GLN A 470 1.36 0.42 10.68
CA GLN A 470 2.64 1.08 10.98
C GLN A 470 2.49 2.37 11.82
N ARG A 471 1.30 2.99 11.86
CA ARG A 471 0.99 4.08 12.80
C ARG A 471 0.74 3.56 14.21
N THR A 472 0.05 2.42 14.32
CA THR A 472 -0.28 1.78 15.60
C THR A 472 0.92 1.06 16.20
N TYR A 473 1.71 0.42 15.35
CA TYR A 473 2.92 -0.33 15.68
C TYR A 473 4.11 0.18 14.84
N PRO A 474 4.82 1.22 15.31
CA PRO A 474 5.95 1.82 14.58
C PRO A 474 7.11 0.87 14.28
N ASN A 475 7.17 -0.30 14.94
CA ASN A 475 8.14 -1.34 14.66
C ASN A 475 7.85 -2.15 13.38
N VAL A 476 6.68 -1.97 12.76
CA VAL A 476 6.40 -2.49 11.43
C VAL A 476 6.93 -1.47 10.42
N LEU A 477 8.13 -1.72 9.91
CA LEU A 477 8.85 -0.76 9.07
C LEU A 477 8.47 -0.86 7.60
N ASN A 478 8.25 -2.08 7.10
CA ASN A 478 8.12 -2.28 5.68
C ASN A 478 7.06 -3.33 5.33
N PHE A 479 6.60 -3.26 4.08
CA PHE A 479 5.60 -4.15 3.50
C PHE A 479 5.94 -4.39 2.04
N GLU A 480 5.89 -5.62 1.59
CA GLU A 480 5.91 -5.91 0.17
C GLU A 480 4.58 -5.46 -0.49
N GLY A 481 3.68 -6.33 -0.85
CA GLY A 481 2.44 -5.99 -1.57
C GLY A 481 2.73 -5.11 -2.79
N VAL A 482 3.80 -5.42 -3.48
CA VAL A 482 4.36 -4.76 -4.68
C VAL A 482 5.10 -5.80 -5.50
N ALA A 483 5.00 -5.75 -6.83
CA ALA A 483 5.84 -6.57 -7.69
C ALA A 483 7.25 -5.98 -7.73
N GLY A 484 8.07 -6.29 -6.71
CA GLY A 484 9.41 -5.75 -6.52
C GLY A 484 10.43 -6.27 -7.51
N LEU A 485 11.67 -5.76 -7.40
CA LEU A 485 12.77 -6.11 -8.29
C LEU A 485 13.05 -7.62 -8.37
N GLU A 486 12.66 -8.39 -7.35
CA GLU A 486 12.81 -9.84 -7.32
C GLU A 486 12.03 -10.56 -8.43
N GLN A 487 10.94 -9.95 -8.95
CA GLN A 487 10.18 -10.51 -10.06
C GLN A 487 11.06 -10.70 -11.32
N LEU A 488 12.13 -9.93 -11.47
CA LEU A 488 13.06 -10.03 -12.60
C LEU A 488 13.93 -11.29 -12.59
N LYS A 489 13.96 -12.05 -11.48
CA LYS A 489 14.65 -13.36 -11.44
C LYS A 489 13.96 -14.43 -12.29
N TRP A 490 12.64 -14.30 -12.55
CA TRP A 490 11.83 -15.32 -13.23
C TRP A 490 10.82 -14.76 -14.25
N SER A 491 10.59 -13.46 -14.28
CA SER A 491 9.62 -12.88 -15.20
C SER A 491 10.09 -12.97 -16.66
N PRO A 492 9.18 -13.21 -17.63
CA PRO A 492 9.55 -13.36 -19.04
C PRO A 492 10.18 -12.07 -19.59
N GLU A 493 10.92 -12.19 -20.71
CA GLU A 493 11.60 -11.05 -21.36
C GLU A 493 10.67 -9.88 -21.71
N GLY A 494 9.39 -10.12 -21.90
CA GLY A 494 8.39 -9.09 -22.15
C GLY A 494 7.84 -8.38 -20.91
N TYR A 495 8.26 -8.77 -19.71
CA TYR A 495 7.86 -8.10 -18.48
C TYR A 495 8.45 -6.69 -18.41
N ASP A 496 7.65 -5.70 -18.03
CA ASP A 496 8.00 -4.28 -18.05
C ASP A 496 8.04 -3.69 -16.64
N GLU A 497 9.14 -3.93 -15.94
CA GLU A 497 9.41 -3.35 -14.63
C GLU A 497 9.63 -1.84 -14.72
N VAL A 498 10.24 -1.37 -15.78
CA VAL A 498 10.59 0.05 -15.95
C VAL A 498 9.37 0.96 -15.99
N THR A 499 8.30 0.54 -16.67
CA THR A 499 7.02 1.26 -16.64
C THR A 499 6.32 1.09 -15.29
N TYR A 500 6.44 -0.07 -14.67
CA TYR A 500 5.89 -0.32 -13.33
C TYR A 500 6.52 0.60 -12.27
N ASP A 501 7.85 0.80 -12.29
CA ASP A 501 8.57 1.65 -11.34
C ASP A 501 8.18 3.14 -11.40
N VAL A 502 7.67 3.61 -12.52
CA VAL A 502 7.12 4.98 -12.64
C VAL A 502 5.59 5.01 -12.46
N THR A 503 4.99 3.89 -12.12
CA THR A 503 3.57 3.76 -11.74
C THR A 503 3.39 3.71 -10.23
N ILE A 504 4.16 2.87 -9.55
CA ILE A 504 3.97 2.58 -8.12
C ILE A 504 4.19 3.77 -7.18
N PRO A 505 5.03 4.78 -7.47
CA PRO A 505 5.12 5.98 -6.63
C PRO A 505 3.79 6.74 -6.49
N PHE A 506 2.93 6.64 -7.48
CA PHE A 506 1.63 7.32 -7.51
C PHE A 506 0.48 6.44 -7.03
N VAL A 507 0.56 5.13 -7.28
CA VAL A 507 -0.55 4.21 -7.01
C VAL A 507 -0.31 3.42 -5.72
N ARG A 508 0.79 2.66 -5.64
CA ARG A 508 1.08 1.79 -4.48
C ARG A 508 1.50 2.56 -3.22
N MET A 509 2.35 3.58 -3.38
CA MET A 509 2.90 4.34 -2.24
C MET A 509 1.88 5.20 -1.50
N VAL A 510 0.70 5.49 -2.07
CA VAL A 510 -0.38 6.17 -1.34
C VAL A 510 -0.87 5.38 -0.12
N ALA A 511 -0.65 4.07 -0.08
CA ALA A 511 -0.96 3.22 1.06
C ALA A 511 0.12 3.25 2.15
N GLY A 512 1.35 3.63 1.80
CA GLY A 512 2.50 3.64 2.71
C GLY A 512 3.74 2.94 2.13
N PRO A 513 4.76 2.69 2.97
CA PRO A 513 6.06 2.18 2.52
C PRO A 513 5.97 0.84 1.78
N MET A 514 6.98 0.59 0.95
CA MET A 514 7.05 -0.64 0.16
C MET A 514 8.46 -1.22 0.15
N ASP A 515 8.59 -2.53 0.34
CA ASP A 515 9.83 -3.25 0.16
C ASP A 515 9.99 -3.68 -1.30
N TYR A 516 10.50 -2.74 -2.11
CA TYR A 516 10.72 -2.94 -3.55
C TYR A 516 12.01 -3.72 -3.85
N THR A 517 12.97 -3.72 -2.92
CA THR A 517 14.25 -4.43 -3.01
C THR A 517 15.20 -3.90 -4.08
N GLN A 518 15.33 -2.59 -4.24
CA GLN A 518 16.19 -1.92 -5.23
C GLN A 518 17.69 -2.08 -4.97
N GLY A 519 18.49 -1.60 -5.92
CA GLY A 519 19.95 -1.44 -5.76
C GLY A 519 20.81 -2.38 -6.62
N ALA A 520 20.26 -2.98 -7.66
CA ALA A 520 21.02 -3.87 -8.53
C ALA A 520 22.20 -3.14 -9.21
N MET A 521 23.39 -3.77 -9.17
CA MET A 521 24.60 -3.33 -9.86
C MET A 521 24.78 -4.01 -11.21
N ARG A 522 24.01 -5.05 -11.51
CA ARG A 522 23.88 -5.63 -12.83
C ARG A 522 22.62 -5.08 -13.49
N ASN A 523 22.79 -4.24 -14.51
CA ASN A 523 21.71 -3.49 -15.15
C ASN A 523 21.62 -3.84 -16.63
N ALA A 524 20.39 -3.92 -17.16
CA ALA A 524 20.14 -4.30 -18.56
C ALA A 524 19.22 -3.31 -19.27
N ILE A 525 19.59 -2.88 -20.47
CA ILE A 525 18.65 -2.25 -21.39
C ILE A 525 17.61 -3.28 -21.84
N ARG A 526 16.46 -2.84 -22.33
CA ARG A 526 15.31 -3.70 -22.66
C ARG A 526 15.66 -4.98 -23.45
N LYS A 527 16.48 -4.85 -24.48
CA LYS A 527 16.84 -5.98 -25.36
C LYS A 527 17.87 -6.95 -24.77
N ASN A 528 18.53 -6.59 -23.67
CA ASN A 528 19.59 -7.38 -23.04
C ASN A 528 19.11 -8.05 -21.75
N TYR A 529 17.91 -7.67 -21.27
CA TYR A 529 17.33 -8.31 -20.11
C TYR A 529 16.89 -9.75 -20.45
N HIS A 530 17.22 -10.66 -19.56
CA HIS A 530 16.65 -12.01 -19.50
C HIS A 530 16.62 -12.49 -18.05
N PRO A 531 15.61 -13.27 -17.66
CA PRO A 531 15.50 -13.76 -16.29
C PRO A 531 16.62 -14.73 -15.95
N ILE A 532 17.23 -14.52 -14.80
CA ILE A 532 18.31 -15.38 -14.29
C ILE A 532 18.20 -15.43 -12.76
N GLY A 533 18.16 -16.65 -12.21
CA GLY A 533 17.96 -16.84 -10.77
C GLY A 533 19.20 -16.53 -9.94
N SER A 534 20.39 -16.87 -10.43
CA SER A 534 21.65 -16.81 -9.65
C SER A 534 22.46 -15.54 -9.88
N GLU A 535 22.35 -14.91 -11.03
CA GLU A 535 23.03 -13.65 -11.36
C GLU A 535 22.01 -12.64 -11.88
N ALA A 536 21.00 -12.38 -11.09
CA ALA A 536 19.89 -11.53 -11.44
C ALA A 536 20.32 -10.13 -11.91
N MET A 537 19.53 -9.52 -12.77
CA MET A 537 19.78 -8.18 -13.31
C MET A 537 18.52 -7.34 -13.25
N SER A 538 18.67 -6.02 -13.04
CA SER A 538 17.57 -5.08 -13.20
C SER A 538 17.33 -4.72 -14.66
N GLN A 539 16.13 -4.32 -14.99
CA GLN A 539 15.84 -3.55 -16.19
C GLN A 539 16.16 -2.06 -15.98
N GLY A 540 16.46 -1.34 -17.06
CA GLY A 540 16.81 0.08 -17.01
C GLY A 540 18.28 0.34 -16.67
N THR A 541 18.60 1.63 -16.45
CA THR A 541 19.98 2.08 -16.27
C THR A 541 20.48 1.95 -14.83
N ARG A 542 21.81 2.09 -14.63
CA ARG A 542 22.43 2.21 -13.33
C ARG A 542 21.87 3.39 -12.53
N CYS A 543 21.71 4.53 -13.17
CA CYS A 543 21.19 5.73 -12.50
C CYS A 543 19.75 5.58 -12.07
N ARG A 544 18.95 4.73 -12.76
CA ARG A 544 17.62 4.35 -12.28
C ARG A 544 17.71 3.70 -10.90
N GLN A 545 18.52 2.67 -10.73
CA GLN A 545 18.69 1.97 -9.46
C GLN A 545 19.18 2.87 -8.33
N LEU A 546 19.99 3.88 -8.63
CA LEU A 546 20.40 4.89 -7.66
C LEU A 546 19.27 5.88 -7.31
N ALA A 547 18.46 6.27 -8.30
CA ALA A 547 17.37 7.21 -8.11
C ALA A 547 16.19 6.62 -7.32
N GLU A 548 15.96 5.31 -7.41
CA GLU A 548 14.93 4.58 -6.66
C GLU A 548 15.07 4.79 -5.14
N TYR A 549 16.28 4.97 -4.61
CA TYR A 549 16.51 5.29 -3.19
C TYR A 549 15.94 6.65 -2.76
N ALA A 550 15.81 7.60 -3.69
CA ALA A 550 15.16 8.88 -3.42
C ALA A 550 13.65 8.84 -3.73
N VAL A 551 13.24 8.03 -4.72
CA VAL A 551 11.85 8.00 -5.19
C VAL A 551 10.98 7.11 -4.29
N PHE A 552 11.44 5.92 -3.93
CA PHE A 552 10.68 4.96 -3.16
C PHE A 552 10.72 5.23 -1.65
N GLU A 553 9.65 4.88 -0.97
CA GLU A 553 9.50 5.03 0.47
C GLU A 553 9.68 3.67 1.13
N ALA A 554 10.80 3.49 1.81
CA ALA A 554 11.16 2.24 2.46
C ALA A 554 12.02 2.51 3.71
N PRO A 555 11.44 2.58 4.92
CA PRO A 555 12.20 2.78 6.16
C PRO A 555 13.20 1.67 6.47
N LEU A 556 12.97 0.47 5.95
CA LEU A 556 13.92 -0.64 5.96
C LEU A 556 14.33 -0.92 4.51
N THR A 557 15.32 -0.18 4.03
CA THR A 557 15.67 -0.13 2.60
C THR A 557 16.70 -1.19 2.23
N MET A 558 16.34 -2.06 1.29
CA MET A 558 17.24 -3.12 0.83
C MET A 558 18.34 -2.60 -0.09
N LEU A 559 19.51 -3.23 0.02
CA LEU A 559 20.55 -3.30 -0.97
C LEU A 559 20.54 -4.74 -1.50
N CYS A 560 19.95 -4.96 -2.68
CA CYS A 560 19.62 -6.29 -3.16
C CYS A 560 20.82 -7.05 -3.74
N ASP A 561 21.85 -6.34 -4.22
CA ASP A 561 22.99 -6.98 -4.88
C ASP A 561 24.03 -7.54 -3.88
N SER A 562 24.94 -8.35 -4.37
CA SER A 562 25.97 -8.94 -3.53
C SER A 562 27.01 -7.92 -3.08
N PRO A 563 27.60 -8.08 -1.89
CA PRO A 563 28.75 -7.28 -1.47
C PRO A 563 29.87 -7.23 -2.50
N SER A 564 30.15 -8.33 -3.22
CA SER A 564 31.17 -8.36 -4.26
C SER A 564 30.85 -7.42 -5.43
N ASN A 565 29.59 -7.35 -5.87
CA ASN A 565 29.15 -6.44 -6.93
C ASN A 565 29.18 -4.98 -6.45
N TYR A 566 28.76 -4.70 -5.23
CA TYR A 566 28.85 -3.36 -4.66
C TYR A 566 30.30 -2.88 -4.53
N MET A 567 31.22 -3.73 -4.08
CA MET A 567 32.64 -3.38 -3.95
C MET A 567 33.31 -3.17 -5.30
N ALA A 568 32.83 -3.78 -6.39
CA ALA A 568 33.28 -3.52 -7.75
C ALA A 568 32.83 -2.14 -8.29
N GLU A 569 31.81 -1.51 -7.64
CA GLU A 569 31.21 -0.21 -8.03
C GLU A 569 31.24 0.78 -6.87
N PRO A 570 32.42 1.13 -6.33
CA PRO A 570 32.55 1.85 -5.04
C PRO A 570 31.85 3.22 -5.02
N GLU A 571 31.86 3.97 -6.14
CA GLU A 571 31.21 5.28 -6.20
C GLU A 571 29.68 5.18 -6.05
N CYS A 572 29.05 4.17 -6.67
CA CYS A 572 27.62 3.92 -6.54
C CYS A 572 27.30 3.43 -5.12
N THR A 573 28.12 2.53 -4.59
CA THR A 573 27.94 1.96 -3.24
C THR A 573 28.03 3.02 -2.15
N GLU A 574 29.05 3.89 -2.19
CA GLU A 574 29.16 5.00 -1.25
C GLU A 574 27.98 5.96 -1.33
N PHE A 575 27.48 6.19 -2.55
CA PHE A 575 26.32 7.06 -2.76
C PHE A 575 25.05 6.45 -2.15
N ILE A 576 24.77 5.17 -2.40
CA ILE A 576 23.63 4.42 -1.79
C ILE A 576 23.77 4.38 -0.27
N ALA A 577 24.96 4.04 0.23
CA ALA A 577 25.23 3.96 1.66
C ALA A 577 24.99 5.30 2.40
N GLY A 578 25.15 6.42 1.70
CA GLY A 578 24.87 7.76 2.20
C GLY A 578 23.41 8.18 2.22
N PHE A 579 22.47 7.39 1.72
CA PHE A 579 21.05 7.71 1.77
C PHE A 579 20.47 7.47 3.17
N PRO A 580 19.59 8.37 3.65
CA PRO A 580 18.70 8.07 4.78
C PRO A 580 17.54 7.16 4.29
N THR A 581 16.86 6.53 5.23
CA THR A 581 15.72 5.67 4.92
C THR A 581 14.37 6.27 5.35
N VAL A 582 14.43 7.41 6.04
CA VAL A 582 13.28 8.20 6.50
C VAL A 582 13.50 9.68 6.24
N TRP A 583 12.42 10.43 6.12
CA TRP A 583 12.44 11.77 5.57
C TRP A 583 11.69 12.76 6.46
N ASP A 584 12.26 13.98 6.61
CA ASP A 584 11.61 15.10 7.29
C ASP A 584 10.62 15.83 6.38
N GLU A 585 10.86 15.78 5.07
CA GLU A 585 10.06 16.45 4.06
C GLU A 585 10.13 15.71 2.73
N THR A 586 9.00 15.65 2.02
CA THR A 586 8.88 15.12 0.66
C THR A 586 8.15 16.13 -0.20
N VAL A 587 8.76 16.52 -1.32
CA VAL A 587 8.23 17.49 -2.30
C VAL A 587 8.20 16.85 -3.68
N PRO A 588 7.05 16.41 -4.19
CA PRO A 588 6.91 15.97 -5.57
C PRO A 588 7.13 17.15 -6.53
N ILE A 589 8.04 16.99 -7.48
CA ILE A 589 8.39 18.04 -8.44
C ILE A 589 7.49 17.96 -9.68
N CYS A 590 7.50 16.80 -10.34
CA CYS A 590 6.67 16.53 -11.51
C CYS A 590 6.49 15.02 -11.69
N GLY A 591 5.48 14.61 -12.44
CA GLY A 591 5.28 13.20 -12.77
C GLY A 591 3.93 12.92 -13.44
N GLU A 592 3.92 11.84 -14.22
CA GLU A 592 2.74 11.22 -14.81
C GLU A 592 2.80 9.71 -14.63
N ILE A 593 1.69 9.11 -14.23
CA ILE A 593 1.61 7.68 -13.91
C ILE A 593 1.99 6.85 -15.14
N GLY A 594 2.93 5.92 -14.98
CA GLY A 594 3.41 5.06 -16.05
C GLY A 594 4.38 5.74 -17.04
N GLU A 595 4.71 7.02 -16.85
CA GLU A 595 5.60 7.76 -17.72
C GLU A 595 6.89 8.19 -17.05
N TYR A 596 6.80 9.00 -16.01
CA TYR A 596 7.97 9.52 -15.29
C TYR A 596 7.59 10.05 -13.92
N VAL A 597 8.59 10.20 -13.06
CA VAL A 597 8.47 10.79 -11.73
C VAL A 597 9.72 11.58 -11.38
N ALA A 598 9.58 12.70 -10.69
CA ALA A 598 10.65 13.41 -10.02
C ALA A 598 10.19 13.90 -8.64
N VAL A 599 11.01 13.63 -7.62
CA VAL A 599 10.71 13.98 -6.23
C VAL A 599 11.96 14.45 -5.51
N ALA A 600 11.81 15.41 -4.62
CA ALA A 600 12.82 15.84 -3.67
C ALA A 600 12.44 15.42 -2.26
N ARG A 601 13.42 14.93 -1.49
CA ARG A 601 13.25 14.54 -0.09
C ARG A 601 14.36 15.11 0.77
N ARG A 602 14.03 15.54 1.98
CA ARG A 602 14.98 16.12 2.93
C ARG A 602 15.14 15.24 4.17
N SER A 603 16.38 15.08 4.60
CA SER A 603 16.72 14.52 5.91
C SER A 603 17.79 15.41 6.56
N GLY A 604 17.48 16.00 7.69
CA GLY A 604 18.29 17.06 8.28
C GLY A 604 18.45 18.25 7.33
N ASP A 605 19.69 18.64 7.03
CA ASP A 605 20.03 19.73 6.13
C ASP A 605 20.33 19.27 4.68
N ILE A 606 20.18 17.97 4.40
CA ILE A 606 20.54 17.40 3.10
C ILE A 606 19.27 17.09 2.31
N TRP A 607 19.24 17.51 1.05
CA TRP A 607 18.22 17.14 0.09
C TRP A 607 18.72 16.05 -0.85
N TYR A 608 17.81 15.18 -1.23
CA TYR A 608 17.97 14.15 -2.24
C TYR A 608 16.89 14.32 -3.29
N VAL A 609 17.27 14.40 -4.55
CA VAL A 609 16.34 14.56 -5.67
C VAL A 609 16.52 13.36 -6.59
N GLY A 610 15.45 12.61 -6.82
CA GLY A 610 15.45 11.47 -7.74
C GLY A 610 14.45 11.66 -8.87
N ALA A 611 14.82 11.23 -10.08
CA ALA A 611 13.93 11.21 -11.24
C ALA A 611 14.10 9.90 -12.00
N LEU A 612 12.97 9.34 -12.48
CA LEU A 612 12.87 8.11 -13.27
C LEU A 612 12.02 8.37 -14.52
N THR A 613 12.29 7.65 -15.60
CA THR A 613 11.42 7.61 -16.79
C THR A 613 11.11 6.16 -17.18
N ASN A 614 10.05 5.96 -17.96
CA ASN A 614 9.74 4.70 -18.61
C ASN A 614 10.76 4.41 -19.74
N TRP A 615 10.41 3.54 -20.72
CA TRP A 615 11.31 3.24 -21.85
C TRP A 615 11.45 4.36 -22.89
N ASP A 616 10.81 5.52 -22.68
CA ASP A 616 10.99 6.70 -23.51
C ASP A 616 12.06 7.63 -22.90
N ALA A 617 13.03 8.02 -23.72
CA ALA A 617 13.98 9.05 -23.31
C ALA A 617 13.26 10.37 -23.03
N ARG A 618 13.68 11.10 -22.00
CA ARG A 618 12.95 12.29 -21.56
C ARG A 618 13.88 13.41 -21.08
N ASP A 619 13.58 14.62 -21.51
CA ASP A 619 14.15 15.83 -20.96
C ASP A 619 13.18 16.44 -19.95
N LEU A 620 13.64 16.66 -18.72
CA LEU A 620 12.83 17.27 -17.65
C LEU A 620 13.45 18.59 -17.21
N THR A 621 12.58 19.48 -16.76
CA THR A 621 12.96 20.73 -16.11
C THR A 621 12.49 20.68 -14.65
N LEU A 622 13.43 20.62 -13.72
CA LEU A 622 13.17 20.54 -12.29
C LEU A 622 13.26 21.95 -11.68
N ASP A 623 12.20 22.38 -11.02
CA ASP A 623 12.20 23.60 -10.22
C ASP A 623 12.63 23.26 -8.78
N LEU A 624 13.84 23.65 -8.41
CA LEU A 624 14.46 23.44 -7.09
C LEU A 624 14.56 24.72 -6.27
N ASN A 625 13.83 25.79 -6.63
CA ASN A 625 13.85 27.07 -5.91
C ASN A 625 13.57 26.95 -4.42
N PHE A 626 12.73 25.96 -4.01
CA PHE A 626 12.40 25.72 -2.60
C PHE A 626 13.60 25.21 -1.78
N ILE A 627 14.64 24.64 -2.42
CA ILE A 627 15.86 24.21 -1.75
C ILE A 627 16.78 25.40 -1.48
N GLY A 628 16.81 26.41 -2.39
CA GLY A 628 17.73 27.53 -2.36
C GLY A 628 19.13 27.14 -2.84
N ASP A 629 20.15 27.85 -2.35
CA ASP A 629 21.56 27.59 -2.72
C ASP A 629 22.00 26.20 -2.21
N GLY A 630 22.74 25.47 -3.06
CA GLY A 630 23.27 24.17 -2.68
C GLY A 630 24.29 23.61 -3.66
N ASN A 631 25.16 22.75 -3.14
CA ASN A 631 26.13 21.99 -3.92
C ASN A 631 25.57 20.60 -4.22
N MET A 632 25.44 20.25 -5.48
CA MET A 632 24.90 18.97 -5.95
C MET A 632 26.02 17.99 -6.26
N THR A 633 25.94 16.78 -5.73
CA THR A 633 26.63 15.60 -6.28
C THR A 633 25.60 14.82 -7.08
N VAL A 634 25.81 14.69 -8.38
CA VAL A 634 24.84 14.17 -9.33
C VAL A 634 25.34 12.88 -9.96
N PHE A 635 24.45 11.89 -10.05
CA PHE A 635 24.59 10.73 -10.92
C PHE A 635 23.53 10.83 -12.01
N GLN A 636 23.97 10.78 -13.27
CA GLN A 636 23.09 10.89 -14.43
C GLN A 636 23.47 9.85 -15.48
N ASP A 637 22.51 9.45 -16.30
CA ASP A 637 22.73 8.55 -17.40
C ASP A 637 23.87 9.07 -18.32
N GLY A 638 24.75 8.17 -18.70
CA GLY A 638 25.82 8.45 -19.66
C GLY A 638 25.28 8.55 -21.08
N ILE A 639 26.10 9.05 -21.98
CA ILE A 639 25.73 9.27 -23.39
C ILE A 639 25.36 7.95 -24.12
N ASN A 640 25.83 6.81 -23.62
CA ASN A 640 25.55 5.49 -24.18
C ASN A 640 24.68 4.61 -23.25
N ALA A 641 23.97 5.19 -22.30
CA ALA A 641 23.15 4.42 -21.36
C ALA A 641 22.02 3.63 -22.06
N ASP A 642 21.54 4.10 -23.22
CA ASP A 642 20.63 3.41 -24.12
C ASP A 642 21.19 2.13 -24.76
N ARG A 643 22.50 1.93 -24.69
CA ARG A 643 23.25 0.78 -25.26
C ARG A 643 23.96 -0.04 -24.19
N ALA A 644 24.42 0.60 -23.14
CA ALA A 644 25.12 0.03 -22.00
C ALA A 644 24.52 0.57 -20.70
N ALA A 645 23.55 -0.14 -20.14
CA ALA A 645 22.74 0.30 -18.99
C ALA A 645 23.54 0.79 -17.77
N ARG A 646 24.79 0.35 -17.64
CA ARG A 646 25.72 0.77 -16.58
C ARG A 646 26.53 2.04 -16.92
N ASP A 647 26.31 2.65 -18.10
CA ASP A 647 27.00 3.91 -18.46
C ASP A 647 26.38 5.07 -17.71
N TYR A 648 27.17 5.68 -16.82
CA TYR A 648 26.73 6.84 -16.03
C TYR A 648 27.85 7.88 -15.93
N LYS A 649 27.44 9.08 -15.55
CA LYS A 649 28.36 10.17 -15.25
C LYS A 649 28.09 10.74 -13.86
N LYS A 650 29.14 10.75 -13.02
CA LYS A 650 29.14 11.47 -11.74
C LYS A 650 29.66 12.89 -11.95
N THR A 651 28.93 13.89 -11.50
CA THR A 651 29.32 15.30 -11.62
C THR A 651 29.05 16.06 -10.33
N SER A 652 29.72 17.21 -10.19
CA SER A 652 29.42 18.17 -9.12
C SER A 652 29.02 19.49 -9.77
N ALA A 653 27.97 20.12 -9.26
CA ALA A 653 27.43 21.37 -9.74
C ALA A 653 26.83 22.17 -8.57
N LYS A 654 26.56 23.43 -8.77
CA LYS A 654 25.69 24.22 -7.87
C LYS A 654 24.29 24.26 -8.44
N ILE A 655 23.30 24.43 -7.59
CA ILE A 655 21.95 24.79 -8.05
C ILE A 655 22.10 26.14 -8.78
N PRO A 656 21.57 26.26 -10.03
CA PRO A 656 21.56 27.53 -10.76
C PRO A 656 20.82 28.62 -9.96
N ALA A 657 21.20 29.88 -10.17
CA ALA A 657 20.62 31.01 -9.42
C ALA A 657 19.10 31.18 -9.64
N ASP A 658 18.57 30.66 -10.75
CA ASP A 658 17.13 30.61 -11.04
C ASP A 658 16.46 29.36 -10.49
N GLY A 659 17.17 28.47 -9.79
CA GLY A 659 16.70 27.22 -9.23
C GLY A 659 16.33 26.16 -10.26
N ILE A 660 16.52 26.42 -11.55
CA ILE A 660 16.03 25.54 -12.63
C ILE A 660 17.13 24.58 -13.09
N VAL A 661 16.91 23.30 -12.90
CA VAL A 661 17.82 22.23 -13.32
C VAL A 661 17.23 21.45 -14.49
N LYS A 662 17.92 21.46 -15.63
CA LYS A 662 17.53 20.66 -16.80
C LYS A 662 18.28 19.34 -16.77
N ILE A 663 17.56 18.24 -16.92
CA ILE A 663 18.09 16.89 -16.89
C ILE A 663 17.66 16.10 -18.11
N HIS A 664 18.48 15.12 -18.51
CA HIS A 664 18.16 14.14 -19.54
C HIS A 664 18.14 12.75 -18.92
N LEU A 665 17.13 11.97 -19.26
CA LEU A 665 16.94 10.56 -18.87
C LEU A 665 16.99 9.71 -20.14
N ALA A 666 17.85 8.70 -20.17
CA ALA A 666 17.88 7.71 -21.24
C ALA A 666 16.63 6.80 -21.17
N PRO A 667 16.32 5.97 -22.18
CA PRO A 667 15.26 4.97 -22.09
C PRO A 667 15.46 4.04 -20.87
N GLY A 668 14.46 3.95 -19.99
CA GLY A 668 14.57 3.24 -18.72
C GLY A 668 15.54 3.89 -17.74
N GLY A 669 15.78 5.19 -17.91
CA GLY A 669 16.83 5.93 -17.24
C GLY A 669 16.45 6.52 -15.89
N GLY A 670 17.49 7.08 -15.25
CA GLY A 670 17.38 7.77 -13.98
C GLY A 670 18.38 8.93 -13.85
N TRP A 671 18.04 9.81 -12.92
CA TRP A 671 18.89 10.90 -12.47
C TRP A 671 18.72 11.09 -10.97
N VAL A 672 19.82 11.30 -10.27
CA VAL A 672 19.76 11.51 -8.83
C VAL A 672 20.83 12.48 -8.35
N ALA A 673 20.45 13.32 -7.40
CA ALA A 673 21.35 14.28 -6.78
C ALA A 673 21.25 14.25 -5.25
N ARG A 674 22.41 14.33 -4.58
CA ARG A 674 22.53 14.72 -3.18
C ARG A 674 22.95 16.17 -3.11
N ILE A 675 22.20 16.98 -2.35
CA ILE A 675 22.38 18.44 -2.28
C ILE A 675 22.71 18.84 -0.85
N THR A 676 23.85 19.49 -0.67
CA THR A 676 24.30 20.03 0.61
C THR A 676 24.41 21.54 0.52
N ARG A 677 24.05 22.24 1.59
CA ARG A 677 24.22 23.69 1.73
C ARG A 677 25.65 24.07 2.06
#